data_5746b9b3f717655b359bbb3d9733833e
#
_entry.id   5746b9b3f717655b359bbb3d9733833e
#
_cell.length_a   1.000
_cell.length_b   1.000
_cell.length_c   1.000
_cell.angle_alpha   90.00
_cell.angle_beta   90.00
_cell.angle_gamma   90.00
#
_symmetry.space_group_name_H-M   'P 1'
#
loop_
_entity.id
_entity.type
_entity.pdbx_description
1 polymer ?
#
loop_
_entity_poly.entity_id
_entity_poly.type
_entity_poly.pdbx_seq_one_letter_code
_entity_poly.pdbx_strand_id
1 'polypeptide(L)'
;MKYFEHESAATFDEAVSLLKESPKGKTVVMAGGSDLIGVLKEQILEDYPEKVVDLKTVRGGEYIKQDGDTIEIGALTKLCDIVKSDLLNEKAPVLSQAARSVATPLIRNVATMGGNICQDVRCWFYRYPHGIGGRMDCMRKGGKECYAVMGDNRYHSIFGGMKVHTTPCSVQCPANTDIPAYMERLRKGDVEGAAHILMEANPIPMITSRVCAHTCQEQCNRCGSDESVSIHGVERYVGDYILEHPDTFYRAPETETGHKVALVGAGPAGLSAAYYLRKVGHDVTVFDKMEEPGGMLTYAIPNYRLPKSYVKQVAAAYEKMGIRFRLGCCLGEDIQAEDLEKEYDNVFYATGAWKRPVLGFDGEEFTEFGLQFLMEVNQWMNKKDRRHVLVVGGGNVAMDVAITARRLGAESVTLACLESEPEMPASREEIARAREEGIEIMPSYGVSKAIYEGSQVTGMELMRCTSVKDENGRFNPRYDREETLRVSADSILMAAGQKVDLSFLGDKYGLALERGLIQVDKDTQATSKSGIYAGGDATTGPATVIQGVRSGRNAAEAINRGYAVMPERRREDKFIHFDTAGVKEEHAVKDKELSAAERALDKEDSFTLTGEEAAREAGRCMNCGCYSVNASDISPVLILLDARIVTTKKTVRAADFFTTRLKAADMLDTDELVTAVRFRVPEGYTTAYDKFRVREAVDFAIVSLAYAYRMKDGLIEDARIVLGGVAPVPMERKKVEAFLAGRKPDEALAEAAAELAVEGTAAMANNSYKIQEVRALIKKMILDMGAVQA
;
A
#
# COMPACT_ATOMS: atom_id res chain seq x y z
N MET A 1 23.71 -29.38 -3.77
CA MET A 1 24.30 -28.05 -3.96
C MET A 1 24.71 -27.95 -5.44
N LYS A 2 24.28 -26.88 -6.11
CA LYS A 2 24.71 -26.61 -7.49
C LYS A 2 26.10 -26.01 -7.48
N TYR A 3 26.77 -26.04 -8.63
CA TYR A 3 28.07 -25.39 -8.83
C TYR A 3 27.94 -23.86 -8.69
N PHE A 4 28.94 -23.24 -8.13
CA PHE A 4 29.16 -21.79 -8.10
C PHE A 4 30.67 -21.50 -8.10
N GLU A 5 31.05 -20.35 -8.60
CA GLU A 5 32.40 -19.85 -8.50
C GLU A 5 32.70 -19.38 -7.08
N HIS A 6 33.91 -19.61 -6.58
CA HIS A 6 34.34 -19.16 -5.26
C HIS A 6 35.50 -18.19 -5.41
N GLU A 7 35.35 -16.99 -4.85
CA GLU A 7 36.38 -15.95 -4.88
C GLU A 7 36.56 -15.37 -3.48
N SER A 8 37.79 -15.03 -3.11
CA SER A 8 38.13 -14.49 -1.80
C SER A 8 38.49 -13.03 -1.92
N ALA A 9 37.88 -12.16 -1.15
CA ALA A 9 38.18 -10.73 -1.11
C ALA A 9 39.18 -10.40 0.02
N ALA A 10 40.17 -9.57 -0.25
CA ALA A 10 41.11 -9.10 0.75
C ALA A 10 40.67 -7.85 1.53
N THR A 11 39.67 -7.12 0.98
CA THR A 11 39.08 -5.91 1.58
C THR A 11 37.56 -5.89 1.36
N PHE A 12 36.83 -5.08 2.14
CA PHE A 12 35.40 -4.86 1.92
C PHE A 12 35.12 -4.18 0.57
N ASP A 13 35.99 -3.26 0.15
CA ASP A 13 35.86 -2.56 -1.15
C ASP A 13 35.99 -3.52 -2.33
N GLU A 14 36.92 -4.48 -2.25
CA GLU A 14 37.05 -5.54 -3.25
C GLU A 14 35.80 -6.42 -3.29
N ALA A 15 35.26 -6.83 -2.14
CA ALA A 15 34.03 -7.59 -2.06
C ALA A 15 32.83 -6.83 -2.65
N VAL A 16 32.74 -5.52 -2.41
CA VAL A 16 31.72 -4.66 -3.02
C VAL A 16 31.87 -4.58 -4.54
N SER A 17 33.12 -4.49 -5.03
CA SER A 17 33.39 -4.48 -6.48
C SER A 17 32.94 -5.76 -7.15
N LEU A 18 33.24 -6.92 -6.56
CA LEU A 18 32.79 -8.23 -7.04
C LEU A 18 31.27 -8.39 -7.02
N LEU A 19 30.58 -7.79 -6.04
CA LEU A 19 29.11 -7.76 -6.02
C LEU A 19 28.51 -6.92 -7.14
N LYS A 20 29.16 -5.83 -7.54
CA LYS A 20 28.71 -4.93 -8.62
C LYS A 20 28.91 -5.51 -10.02
N GLU A 21 29.90 -6.37 -10.21
CA GLU A 21 30.22 -6.99 -11.50
C GLU A 21 29.16 -7.96 -12.00
N SER A 22 28.32 -8.46 -11.12
CA SER A 22 27.31 -9.48 -11.42
C SER A 22 25.87 -8.94 -11.39
N PRO A 23 24.95 -9.51 -12.18
CA PRO A 23 23.55 -9.23 -12.06
C PRO A 23 23.04 -9.44 -10.61
N LYS A 24 22.06 -8.65 -10.20
CA LYS A 24 21.49 -8.68 -8.86
C LYS A 24 21.09 -10.11 -8.44
N GLY A 25 21.60 -10.57 -7.29
CA GLY A 25 21.30 -11.89 -6.72
C GLY A 25 22.12 -13.05 -7.28
N LYS A 26 22.99 -12.84 -8.28
CA LYS A 26 23.88 -13.88 -8.84
C LYS A 26 25.19 -14.02 -8.09
N THR A 27 25.61 -13.00 -7.37
CA THR A 27 26.76 -13.04 -6.46
C THR A 27 26.27 -12.81 -5.02
N VAL A 28 26.73 -13.63 -4.09
CA VAL A 28 26.44 -13.53 -2.66
C VAL A 28 27.73 -13.56 -1.84
N VAL A 29 27.71 -12.94 -0.66
CA VAL A 29 28.87 -12.95 0.25
C VAL A 29 28.74 -14.03 1.30
N MET A 30 29.87 -14.58 1.72
CA MET A 30 29.96 -15.59 2.76
C MET A 30 31.02 -15.18 3.82
N ALA A 31 30.58 -14.93 5.05
CA ALA A 31 31.47 -14.79 6.18
C ALA A 31 31.70 -16.17 6.86
N GLY A 32 31.06 -16.48 7.97
CA GLY A 32 31.15 -17.79 8.63
C GLY A 32 30.53 -18.96 7.88
N GLY A 33 29.62 -18.71 6.94
CA GLY A 33 28.95 -19.72 6.13
C GLY A 33 27.92 -20.60 6.85
N SER A 34 27.76 -20.46 8.17
CA SER A 34 26.89 -21.32 9.01
C SER A 34 25.40 -21.24 8.66
N ASP A 35 24.94 -20.21 7.97
CA ASP A 35 23.59 -20.07 7.42
C ASP A 35 23.57 -20.31 5.91
N LEU A 36 24.37 -19.56 5.13
CA LEU A 36 24.35 -19.57 3.68
C LEU A 36 24.63 -20.94 3.08
N ILE A 37 25.59 -21.71 3.62
CA ILE A 37 25.91 -23.05 3.10
C ILE A 37 24.69 -23.99 3.21
N GLY A 38 23.91 -23.90 4.29
CA GLY A 38 22.66 -24.62 4.43
C GLY A 38 21.62 -24.23 3.37
N VAL A 39 21.47 -22.94 3.13
CA VAL A 39 20.57 -22.41 2.09
C VAL A 39 20.97 -22.92 0.70
N LEU A 40 22.26 -22.90 0.37
CA LEU A 40 22.78 -23.35 -0.92
C LEU A 40 22.67 -24.87 -1.08
N LYS A 41 22.97 -25.64 -0.03
CA LYS A 41 22.91 -27.09 -0.03
C LYS A 41 21.49 -27.58 -0.32
N GLU A 42 20.49 -26.98 0.32
CA GLU A 42 19.09 -27.36 0.18
C GLU A 42 18.38 -26.68 -0.99
N GLN A 43 19.09 -25.86 -1.77
CA GLN A 43 18.59 -25.15 -2.96
C GLN A 43 17.34 -24.32 -2.67
N ILE A 44 17.33 -23.61 -1.54
CA ILE A 44 16.16 -22.86 -1.05
C ILE A 44 15.85 -21.65 -1.91
N LEU A 45 16.88 -20.93 -2.40
CA LEU A 45 16.73 -19.67 -3.14
C LEU A 45 16.02 -19.85 -4.48
N GLU A 46 15.23 -18.88 -4.86
CA GLU A 46 14.59 -18.81 -6.19
C GLU A 46 15.65 -18.72 -7.29
N ASP A 47 16.52 -17.74 -7.17
CA ASP A 47 17.70 -17.58 -8.00
C ASP A 47 18.90 -18.14 -7.27
N TYR A 48 19.50 -19.18 -7.83
CA TYR A 48 20.70 -19.76 -7.25
C TYR A 48 21.92 -18.92 -7.63
N PRO A 49 22.79 -18.54 -6.66
CA PRO A 49 23.96 -17.73 -6.96
C PRO A 49 24.95 -18.50 -7.84
N GLU A 50 25.57 -17.76 -8.76
CA GLU A 50 26.61 -18.27 -9.67
C GLU A 50 28.01 -18.07 -9.07
N LYS A 51 28.16 -17.07 -8.17
CA LYS A 51 29.42 -16.74 -7.47
C LYS A 51 29.18 -16.54 -5.98
N VAL A 52 30.12 -17.03 -5.17
CA VAL A 52 30.21 -16.79 -3.72
C VAL A 52 31.51 -16.08 -3.41
N VAL A 53 31.43 -14.89 -2.81
CA VAL A 53 32.59 -14.09 -2.38
C VAL A 53 32.83 -14.38 -0.90
N ASP A 54 34.00 -14.96 -0.60
CA ASP A 54 34.41 -15.27 0.77
C ASP A 54 35.03 -14.04 1.44
N LEU A 55 34.49 -13.66 2.59
CA LEU A 55 34.95 -12.53 3.40
C LEU A 55 35.97 -12.92 4.48
N LYS A 56 36.31 -14.20 4.65
CA LYS A 56 37.24 -14.64 5.71
C LYS A 56 38.67 -14.11 5.54
N THR A 57 39.06 -13.72 4.35
CA THR A 57 40.35 -13.14 4.02
C THR A 57 40.39 -11.62 4.14
N VAL A 58 39.25 -10.97 4.41
CA VAL A 58 39.19 -9.51 4.58
C VAL A 58 39.96 -9.09 5.85
N ARG A 59 40.98 -8.25 5.67
CA ARG A 59 41.78 -7.77 6.77
C ARG A 59 41.09 -6.66 7.53
N GLY A 60 41.26 -6.62 8.86
CA GLY A 60 40.72 -5.57 9.74
C GLY A 60 39.20 -5.60 9.97
N GLY A 61 38.53 -6.71 9.61
CA GLY A 61 37.12 -6.90 9.88
C GLY A 61 36.79 -7.63 11.19
N GLU A 62 37.82 -8.16 11.89
CA GLU A 62 37.70 -8.93 13.14
C GLU A 62 38.36 -8.17 14.29
N TYR A 63 37.57 -7.53 15.13
CA TYR A 63 38.07 -6.80 16.32
C TYR A 63 36.95 -6.43 17.28
N ILE A 64 37.31 -6.20 18.54
CA ILE A 64 36.49 -5.57 19.59
C ILE A 64 37.32 -4.47 20.19
N LYS A 65 36.92 -3.22 20.11
CA LYS A 65 37.61 -2.08 20.65
C LYS A 65 36.67 -1.11 21.36
N GLN A 66 37.21 -0.41 22.35
CA GLN A 66 36.54 0.69 23.03
C GLN A 66 37.25 2.00 22.69
N ASP A 67 36.46 3.04 22.42
CA ASP A 67 36.91 4.42 22.27
C ASP A 67 36.00 5.31 23.09
N GLY A 68 36.50 5.82 24.20
CA GLY A 68 35.72 6.54 25.19
C GLY A 68 34.59 5.70 25.74
N ASP A 69 33.36 6.19 25.61
CA ASP A 69 32.11 5.53 26.02
C ASP A 69 31.54 4.54 24.97
N THR A 70 32.20 4.45 23.81
CA THR A 70 31.70 3.70 22.65
C THR A 70 32.48 2.41 22.44
N ILE A 71 31.76 1.30 22.28
CA ILE A 71 32.31 0.02 21.86
C ILE A 71 32.00 -0.20 20.39
N GLU A 72 33.02 -0.62 19.64
CA GLU A 72 32.95 -0.98 18.25
C GLU A 72 33.38 -2.44 18.04
N ILE A 73 32.56 -3.19 17.30
CA ILE A 73 32.79 -4.61 16.98
C ILE A 73 32.82 -4.76 15.46
N GLY A 74 33.90 -5.29 14.91
CA GLY A 74 34.04 -5.59 13.50
C GLY A 74 33.03 -6.66 13.05
N ALA A 75 32.48 -6.55 11.83
CA ALA A 75 31.46 -7.44 11.32
C ALA A 75 31.91 -8.92 11.20
N LEU A 76 33.21 -9.17 11.05
CA LEU A 76 33.78 -10.50 10.92
C LEU A 76 34.21 -11.10 12.29
N THR A 77 34.05 -10.37 13.39
CA THR A 77 34.33 -10.87 14.75
C THR A 77 33.44 -12.08 15.04
N LYS A 78 34.06 -13.17 15.44
CA LYS A 78 33.36 -14.44 15.72
C LYS A 78 32.54 -14.35 16.99
N LEU A 79 31.41 -15.05 17.03
CA LEU A 79 30.56 -15.06 18.22
C LEU A 79 31.27 -15.66 19.44
N CYS A 80 32.19 -16.61 19.26
CA CYS A 80 32.99 -17.15 20.35
C CYS A 80 33.91 -16.08 20.98
N ASP A 81 34.40 -15.12 20.21
CA ASP A 81 35.27 -14.05 20.71
C ASP A 81 34.47 -12.99 21.46
N ILE A 82 33.24 -12.71 21.01
CA ILE A 82 32.28 -11.89 21.75
C ILE A 82 31.97 -12.53 23.12
N VAL A 83 31.73 -13.83 23.18
CA VAL A 83 31.46 -14.57 24.43
C VAL A 83 32.65 -14.52 25.39
N LYS A 84 33.89 -14.55 24.87
CA LYS A 84 35.12 -14.58 25.66
C LYS A 84 35.64 -13.21 26.01
N SER A 85 35.15 -12.14 25.42
CA SER A 85 35.63 -10.79 25.60
C SER A 85 35.38 -10.28 27.03
N ASP A 86 36.46 -10.05 27.80
CA ASP A 86 36.36 -9.47 29.14
C ASP A 86 35.68 -8.10 29.09
N LEU A 87 36.03 -7.27 28.07
CA LEU A 87 35.41 -5.97 27.85
C LEU A 87 33.90 -6.05 27.74
N LEU A 88 33.36 -6.98 26.92
CA LEU A 88 31.93 -7.11 26.73
C LEU A 88 31.24 -7.77 27.93
N ASN A 89 31.91 -8.71 28.60
CA ASN A 89 31.37 -9.33 29.82
C ASN A 89 31.26 -8.32 30.96
N GLU A 90 32.13 -7.34 31.05
CA GLU A 90 32.10 -6.26 32.05
C GLU A 90 31.14 -5.12 31.64
N LYS A 91 31.25 -4.61 30.40
CA LYS A 91 30.59 -3.37 29.98
C LYS A 91 29.22 -3.54 29.32
N ALA A 92 28.99 -4.70 28.71
CA ALA A 92 27.74 -5.00 27.99
C ALA A 92 27.38 -6.50 28.06
N PRO A 93 27.18 -7.06 29.27
CA PRO A 93 27.01 -8.50 29.50
C PRO A 93 25.82 -9.08 28.71
N VAL A 94 24.78 -8.31 28.45
CA VAL A 94 23.62 -8.70 27.63
C VAL A 94 24.04 -9.20 26.25
N LEU A 95 25.06 -8.59 25.63
CA LEU A 95 25.55 -9.00 24.31
C LEU A 95 26.29 -10.33 24.37
N SER A 96 27.14 -10.51 25.37
CA SER A 96 27.83 -11.79 25.60
C SER A 96 26.87 -12.93 25.93
N GLN A 97 25.80 -12.67 26.71
CA GLN A 97 24.75 -13.62 27.03
C GLN A 97 23.99 -14.03 25.77
N ALA A 98 23.55 -13.07 24.95
CA ALA A 98 22.87 -13.35 23.68
C ALA A 98 23.78 -14.16 22.74
N ALA A 99 25.04 -13.75 22.55
CA ALA A 99 26.01 -14.49 21.72
C ALA A 99 26.23 -15.92 22.24
N ARG A 100 26.30 -16.11 23.56
CA ARG A 100 26.44 -17.43 24.19
C ARG A 100 25.25 -18.34 23.95
N SER A 101 24.05 -17.77 23.82
CA SER A 101 22.81 -18.50 23.59
C SER A 101 22.67 -19.00 22.14
N VAL A 102 23.48 -18.50 21.20
CA VAL A 102 23.45 -18.89 19.80
C VAL A 102 24.02 -20.29 19.60
N ALA A 103 23.19 -21.19 19.04
CA ALA A 103 23.57 -22.53 18.55
C ALA A 103 24.51 -23.31 19.47
N THR A 104 25.63 -23.83 18.93
CA THR A 104 26.66 -24.61 19.65
C THR A 104 28.00 -23.89 19.67
N PRO A 105 28.96 -24.26 20.56
CA PRO A 105 30.32 -23.72 20.50
C PRO A 105 30.98 -23.83 19.12
N LEU A 106 30.78 -24.96 18.42
CA LEU A 106 31.35 -25.17 17.07
C LEU A 106 30.80 -24.18 16.05
N ILE A 107 29.51 -23.88 16.10
CA ILE A 107 28.90 -22.87 15.24
C ILE A 107 29.42 -21.46 15.59
N ARG A 108 29.54 -21.13 16.87
CA ARG A 108 30.05 -19.81 17.31
C ARG A 108 31.52 -19.57 16.94
N ASN A 109 32.29 -20.64 16.76
CA ASN A 109 33.70 -20.55 16.31
C ASN A 109 33.86 -20.12 14.85
N VAL A 110 32.78 -20.16 14.06
CA VAL A 110 32.76 -19.76 12.64
C VAL A 110 31.77 -18.65 12.35
N ALA A 111 30.65 -18.59 13.07
CA ALA A 111 29.64 -17.56 12.89
C ALA A 111 30.16 -16.19 13.36
N THR A 112 29.88 -15.16 12.58
CA THR A 112 30.37 -13.79 12.82
C THR A 112 29.23 -12.86 13.24
N MET A 113 29.55 -11.69 13.81
CA MET A 113 28.61 -10.64 14.18
C MET A 113 27.74 -10.23 12.98
N GLY A 114 28.33 -9.81 11.87
CA GLY A 114 27.61 -9.39 10.67
C GLY A 114 26.80 -10.54 10.07
N GLY A 115 27.37 -11.74 9.98
CA GLY A 115 26.65 -12.93 9.48
C GLY A 115 25.45 -13.32 10.35
N ASN A 116 25.50 -13.10 11.66
CA ASN A 116 24.38 -13.39 12.56
C ASN A 116 23.22 -12.40 12.38
N ILE A 117 23.52 -11.10 12.27
CA ILE A 117 22.47 -10.09 12.11
C ILE A 117 21.85 -10.07 10.70
N CYS A 118 22.56 -10.55 9.68
CA CYS A 118 22.11 -10.68 8.30
C CYS A 118 21.57 -12.08 7.96
N GLN A 119 21.45 -12.99 8.94
CA GLN A 119 20.94 -14.35 8.67
C GLN A 119 19.46 -14.33 8.26
N ASP A 120 19.09 -15.29 7.42
CA ASP A 120 17.73 -15.43 6.92
C ASP A 120 16.80 -16.13 7.94
N VAL A 121 15.48 -15.96 7.74
CA VAL A 121 14.44 -16.50 8.61
C VAL A 121 14.49 -18.03 8.72
N ARG A 122 13.90 -18.60 9.80
CA ARG A 122 13.93 -20.01 10.14
C ARG A 122 12.59 -20.73 9.95
N CYS A 123 11.70 -20.18 9.12
CA CYS A 123 10.45 -20.83 8.76
C CYS A 123 10.71 -22.19 8.10
N TRP A 124 10.04 -23.24 8.59
CA TRP A 124 10.16 -24.59 8.07
C TRP A 124 9.81 -24.71 6.59
N PHE A 125 8.77 -24.04 6.15
CA PHE A 125 8.28 -24.06 4.77
C PHE A 125 9.21 -23.30 3.82
N TYR A 126 9.76 -22.17 4.26
CA TYR A 126 10.81 -21.46 3.54
C TYR A 126 12.10 -22.31 3.43
N ARG A 127 12.50 -22.95 4.52
CA ARG A 127 13.72 -23.79 4.61
C ARG A 127 13.51 -25.21 4.09
N TYR A 128 12.32 -25.55 3.62
CA TYR A 128 12.05 -26.90 3.11
C TYR A 128 12.96 -27.24 1.93
N PRO A 129 13.69 -28.37 1.99
CA PRO A 129 14.66 -28.77 0.99
C PRO A 129 14.01 -29.03 -0.37
N HIS A 130 14.53 -28.44 -1.44
CA HIS A 130 14.02 -28.66 -2.79
C HIS A 130 14.13 -30.13 -3.25
N GLY A 131 15.15 -30.85 -2.78
CA GLY A 131 15.38 -32.27 -3.10
C GLY A 131 14.38 -33.25 -2.48
N ILE A 132 13.49 -32.80 -1.57
CA ILE A 132 12.48 -33.62 -0.90
C ILE A 132 11.10 -33.19 -1.33
N GLY A 133 10.49 -33.87 -2.31
CA GLY A 133 9.13 -33.58 -2.77
C GLY A 133 8.96 -32.32 -3.62
N GLY A 134 10.06 -31.70 -4.05
CA GLY A 134 10.03 -30.51 -4.88
C GLY A 134 10.00 -29.19 -4.11
N ARG A 135 9.95 -28.08 -4.83
CA ARG A 135 9.98 -26.74 -4.26
C ARG A 135 8.61 -26.35 -3.71
N MET A 136 8.55 -25.94 -2.45
CA MET A 136 7.33 -25.36 -1.89
C MET A 136 7.03 -24.00 -2.53
N ASP A 137 5.76 -23.73 -2.82
CA ASP A 137 5.27 -22.48 -3.43
C ASP A 137 5.20 -21.33 -2.40
N CYS A 138 6.27 -21.17 -1.62
CA CYS A 138 6.38 -20.17 -0.57
C CYS A 138 6.67 -18.78 -1.17
N MET A 139 5.97 -17.73 -0.69
CA MET A 139 6.14 -16.36 -1.15
C MET A 139 7.58 -15.83 -1.08
N ARG A 140 8.37 -16.24 -0.06
CA ARG A 140 9.79 -15.88 0.02
C ARG A 140 10.65 -16.55 -1.05
N LYS A 141 10.16 -17.59 -1.67
CA LYS A 141 10.77 -18.28 -2.79
C LYS A 141 10.21 -17.85 -4.16
N GLY A 142 9.44 -16.75 -4.21
CA GLY A 142 8.74 -16.31 -5.42
C GLY A 142 7.44 -17.06 -5.71
N GLY A 143 6.94 -17.86 -4.77
CA GLY A 143 5.65 -18.53 -4.83
C GLY A 143 4.48 -17.65 -4.36
N LYS A 144 3.32 -18.29 -4.18
CA LYS A 144 2.03 -17.62 -3.91
C LYS A 144 1.44 -17.99 -2.55
N GLU A 145 2.01 -18.94 -1.84
CA GLU A 145 1.43 -19.58 -0.64
C GLU A 145 2.17 -19.18 0.64
N CYS A 146 1.47 -19.20 1.77
CA CYS A 146 2.05 -19.18 3.10
C CYS A 146 1.55 -20.35 3.94
N TYR A 147 2.24 -21.48 3.88
CA TYR A 147 1.89 -22.70 4.60
C TYR A 147 1.98 -22.56 6.13
N ALA A 148 2.62 -21.51 6.64
CA ALA A 148 2.74 -21.29 8.07
C ALA A 148 1.43 -20.81 8.71
N VAL A 149 0.49 -20.26 7.94
CA VAL A 149 -0.78 -19.74 8.48
C VAL A 149 -1.53 -20.84 9.26
N MET A 150 -1.59 -22.04 8.70
CA MET A 150 -2.27 -23.19 9.31
C MET A 150 -1.31 -24.31 9.77
N GLY A 151 -0.05 -24.26 9.36
CA GLY A 151 0.95 -25.28 9.66
C GLY A 151 1.75 -25.05 10.94
N ASP A 152 2.98 -25.57 11.00
CA ASP A 152 3.92 -25.28 12.10
C ASP A 152 4.36 -23.81 12.01
N ASN A 153 3.98 -23.04 13.01
CA ASN A 153 4.25 -21.60 13.08
C ASN A 153 5.00 -21.20 14.37
N ARG A 154 5.79 -22.11 14.92
CA ARG A 154 6.64 -21.91 16.09
C ARG A 154 7.59 -20.72 15.95
N TYR A 155 8.22 -20.57 14.79
CA TYR A 155 9.12 -19.44 14.47
C TYR A 155 8.41 -18.36 13.65
N HIS A 156 7.20 -18.00 14.10
CA HIS A 156 6.36 -17.01 13.44
C HIS A 156 5.81 -15.99 14.45
N SER A 157 5.45 -14.85 13.92
CA SER A 157 4.94 -13.71 14.68
C SER A 157 3.62 -14.01 15.40
N ILE A 158 3.44 -13.41 16.56
CA ILE A 158 2.15 -13.27 17.26
C ILE A 158 1.64 -11.82 17.24
N PHE A 159 2.33 -10.90 16.57
CA PHE A 159 1.95 -9.50 16.40
C PHE A 159 1.68 -9.12 14.95
N GLY A 160 1.13 -10.05 14.17
CA GLY A 160 0.84 -9.83 12.75
C GLY A 160 2.00 -10.16 11.81
N GLY A 161 1.71 -10.08 10.53
CA GLY A 161 2.65 -10.40 9.46
C GLY A 161 3.58 -9.25 9.11
N MET A 162 4.54 -9.56 8.29
CA MET A 162 5.41 -8.60 7.62
C MET A 162 4.58 -7.67 6.74
N LYS A 163 4.82 -6.37 6.81
CA LYS A 163 4.23 -5.41 5.87
C LYS A 163 4.77 -5.67 4.47
N VAL A 164 3.91 -6.11 3.57
CA VAL A 164 4.26 -6.34 2.17
C VAL A 164 3.26 -5.61 1.28
N HIS A 165 3.76 -4.75 0.41
CA HIS A 165 2.96 -4.11 -0.64
C HIS A 165 2.53 -5.10 -1.75
N THR A 166 2.59 -6.40 -1.47
CA THR A 166 2.37 -7.48 -2.43
C THR A 166 1.14 -8.34 -2.12
N THR A 167 0.33 -7.95 -1.13
CA THR A 167 -0.93 -8.65 -0.86
C THR A 167 -1.90 -8.45 -2.03
N PRO A 168 -2.76 -9.44 -2.35
CA PRO A 168 -3.66 -9.34 -3.51
C PRO A 168 -4.50 -8.06 -3.52
N CYS A 169 -5.05 -7.67 -2.37
CA CYS A 169 -5.82 -6.44 -2.26
C CYS A 169 -4.98 -5.18 -2.53
N SER A 170 -3.73 -5.09 -2.03
CA SER A 170 -2.85 -3.95 -2.28
C SER A 170 -2.35 -3.89 -3.73
N VAL A 171 -2.07 -5.06 -4.35
CA VAL A 171 -1.65 -5.14 -5.75
C VAL A 171 -2.79 -4.77 -6.69
N GLN A 172 -4.01 -5.24 -6.38
CA GLN A 172 -5.19 -4.94 -7.18
C GLN A 172 -5.63 -3.47 -7.05
N CYS A 173 -5.31 -2.81 -5.93
CA CYS A 173 -5.58 -1.38 -5.77
C CYS A 173 -4.71 -0.56 -6.74
N PRO A 174 -5.30 0.23 -7.67
CA PRO A 174 -4.52 1.06 -8.58
C PRO A 174 -3.56 2.02 -7.86
N ALA A 175 -3.94 2.56 -6.71
CA ALA A 175 -3.09 3.39 -5.87
C ALA A 175 -2.03 2.59 -5.09
N ASN A 176 -2.08 1.26 -5.12
CA ASN A 176 -1.17 0.39 -4.36
C ASN A 176 -1.16 0.72 -2.86
N THR A 177 -2.34 0.92 -2.28
CA THR A 177 -2.53 1.23 -0.86
C THR A 177 -2.10 0.05 0.01
N ASP A 178 -1.38 0.29 1.09
CA ASP A 178 -1.03 -0.74 2.08
C ASP A 178 -2.25 -1.08 2.95
N ILE A 179 -3.19 -1.82 2.34
CA ILE A 179 -4.47 -2.16 2.97
C ILE A 179 -4.28 -2.94 4.28
N PRO A 180 -3.44 -3.99 4.36
CA PRO A 180 -3.20 -4.69 5.62
C PRO A 180 -2.63 -3.79 6.72
N ALA A 181 -1.81 -2.80 6.37
CA ALA A 181 -1.18 -1.94 7.36
C ALA A 181 -2.18 -1.00 8.03
N TYR A 182 -3.07 -0.34 7.28
CA TYR A 182 -4.07 0.52 7.91
C TYR A 182 -5.16 -0.28 8.64
N MET A 183 -5.51 -1.48 8.15
CA MET A 183 -6.40 -2.41 8.87
C MET A 183 -5.82 -2.82 10.23
N GLU A 184 -4.51 -3.08 10.28
CA GLU A 184 -3.83 -3.43 11.53
C GLU A 184 -3.82 -2.26 12.54
N ARG A 185 -3.66 -1.01 12.07
CA ARG A 185 -3.76 0.18 12.91
C ARG A 185 -5.17 0.33 13.49
N LEU A 186 -6.17 0.22 12.61
CA LEU A 186 -7.56 0.36 13.01
C LEU A 186 -8.02 -0.71 14.00
N ARG A 187 -7.57 -1.97 13.82
CA ARG A 187 -7.79 -3.06 14.78
C ARG A 187 -7.28 -2.73 16.18
N LYS A 188 -6.20 -1.95 16.28
CA LYS A 188 -5.60 -1.49 17.54
C LYS A 188 -6.22 -0.20 18.07
N GLY A 189 -7.27 0.33 17.44
CA GLY A 189 -7.91 1.60 17.81
C GLY A 189 -7.14 2.84 17.37
N ASP A 190 -6.07 2.69 16.57
CA ASP A 190 -5.24 3.78 16.07
C ASP A 190 -5.76 4.27 14.70
N VAL A 191 -6.85 5.06 14.74
CA VAL A 191 -7.51 5.61 13.54
C VAL A 191 -6.59 6.63 12.85
N GLU A 192 -5.90 7.47 13.61
CA GLU A 192 -4.98 8.48 13.08
C GLU A 192 -3.80 7.81 12.34
N GLY A 193 -3.21 6.77 12.92
CA GLY A 193 -2.16 5.99 12.26
C GLY A 193 -2.66 5.27 11.00
N ALA A 194 -3.91 4.79 10.98
CA ALA A 194 -4.54 4.21 9.80
C ALA A 194 -4.72 5.27 8.69
N ALA A 195 -5.17 6.47 9.06
CA ALA A 195 -5.35 7.60 8.16
C ALA A 195 -4.04 8.04 7.50
N HIS A 196 -2.95 8.15 8.26
CA HIS A 196 -1.62 8.46 7.72
C HIS A 196 -1.16 7.45 6.67
N ILE A 197 -1.33 6.14 6.94
CA ILE A 197 -0.97 5.08 5.99
C ILE A 197 -1.81 5.19 4.70
N LEU A 198 -3.11 5.42 4.84
CA LEU A 198 -4.00 5.55 3.69
C LEU A 198 -3.61 6.75 2.81
N MET A 199 -3.28 7.90 3.42
CA MET A 199 -2.88 9.12 2.73
C MET A 199 -1.49 9.05 2.07
N GLU A 200 -0.64 8.08 2.41
CA GLU A 200 0.61 7.83 1.66
C GLU A 200 0.34 7.43 0.20
N ALA A 201 -0.77 6.74 -0.04
CA ALA A 201 -1.14 6.22 -1.35
C ALA A 201 -2.28 7.00 -2.02
N ASN A 202 -3.17 7.60 -1.24
CA ASN A 202 -4.39 8.23 -1.71
C ASN A 202 -4.73 9.46 -0.84
N PRO A 203 -4.62 10.69 -1.37
CA PRO A 203 -4.83 11.91 -0.57
C PRO A 203 -6.30 12.30 -0.43
N ILE A 204 -7.22 11.62 -1.12
CA ILE A 204 -8.66 11.90 -1.15
C ILE A 204 -9.50 10.64 -0.86
N PRO A 205 -9.23 9.89 0.23
CA PRO A 205 -9.89 8.61 0.48
C PRO A 205 -11.38 8.76 0.80
N MET A 206 -11.84 9.88 1.38
CA MET A 206 -13.25 10.18 1.59
C MET A 206 -14.06 10.24 0.28
N ILE A 207 -13.40 10.56 -0.84
CA ILE A 207 -14.00 10.59 -2.17
C ILE A 207 -13.91 9.19 -2.82
N THR A 208 -12.71 8.60 -2.87
CA THR A 208 -12.51 7.32 -3.56
C THR A 208 -13.28 6.19 -2.91
N SER A 209 -13.42 6.15 -1.59
CA SER A 209 -14.24 5.17 -0.88
C SER A 209 -15.73 5.19 -1.25
N ARG A 210 -16.21 6.28 -1.85
CA ARG A 210 -17.61 6.43 -2.31
C ARG A 210 -17.83 6.06 -3.78
N VAL A 211 -16.76 6.13 -4.59
CA VAL A 211 -16.91 6.03 -6.06
C VAL A 211 -16.01 4.98 -6.71
N CYS A 212 -15.12 4.35 -5.97
CA CYS A 212 -14.26 3.27 -6.46
C CYS A 212 -15.07 1.98 -6.64
N ALA A 213 -14.76 1.21 -7.69
CA ALA A 213 -15.35 -0.11 -7.91
C ALA A 213 -14.79 -1.21 -6.96
N HIS A 214 -13.85 -0.87 -6.07
CA HIS A 214 -13.28 -1.71 -5.00
C HIS A 214 -12.82 -3.12 -5.45
N THR A 215 -12.19 -3.20 -6.61
CA THR A 215 -11.64 -4.46 -7.16
C THR A 215 -10.65 -5.14 -6.22
N CYS A 216 -10.08 -4.41 -5.25
CA CYS A 216 -9.28 -4.96 -4.17
C CYS A 216 -10.05 -5.97 -3.30
N GLN A 217 -11.37 -5.80 -3.12
CA GLN A 217 -12.21 -6.73 -2.36
C GLN A 217 -12.39 -8.06 -3.09
N GLU A 218 -12.50 -8.04 -4.42
CA GLU A 218 -12.60 -9.26 -5.24
C GLU A 218 -11.35 -10.14 -5.13
N GLN A 219 -10.20 -9.55 -4.85
CA GLN A 219 -8.92 -10.25 -4.69
C GLN A 219 -8.56 -10.50 -3.21
N CYS A 220 -9.46 -10.22 -2.28
CA CYS A 220 -9.22 -10.50 -0.87
C CYS A 220 -9.10 -12.00 -0.64
N ASN A 221 -8.01 -12.46 -0.01
CA ASN A 221 -7.80 -13.88 0.31
C ASN A 221 -8.93 -14.46 1.18
N ARG A 222 -9.62 -13.62 1.94
CA ARG A 222 -10.72 -14.05 2.79
C ARG A 222 -11.92 -14.56 1.99
N CYS A 223 -12.08 -14.17 0.73
CA CYS A 223 -13.12 -14.73 -0.17
C CYS A 223 -13.04 -16.26 -0.28
N GLY A 224 -11.89 -16.87 -0.04
CA GLY A 224 -11.73 -18.32 -0.03
C GLY A 224 -12.29 -19.02 1.24
N SER A 225 -12.64 -18.25 2.26
CA SER A 225 -13.18 -18.77 3.53
C SER A 225 -14.66 -18.42 3.73
N ASP A 226 -14.97 -17.14 3.67
CA ASP A 226 -16.33 -16.62 3.89
C ASP A 226 -16.67 -15.47 2.91
N GLU A 227 -16.46 -14.24 3.31
CA GLU A 227 -16.70 -13.03 2.51
C GLU A 227 -15.47 -12.13 2.56
N SER A 228 -15.22 -11.35 1.49
CA SER A 228 -14.16 -10.34 1.50
C SER A 228 -14.29 -9.40 2.71
N VAL A 229 -13.16 -8.81 3.12
CA VAL A 229 -13.20 -7.67 4.04
C VAL A 229 -13.86 -6.50 3.31
N SER A 230 -14.78 -5.77 3.97
CA SER A 230 -15.39 -4.53 3.45
C SER A 230 -14.35 -3.40 3.48
N ILE A 231 -13.42 -3.46 2.52
CA ILE A 231 -12.29 -2.53 2.46
C ILE A 231 -12.81 -1.11 2.25
N HIS A 232 -13.78 -0.93 1.33
CA HIS A 232 -14.32 0.40 1.04
C HIS A 232 -15.08 1.01 2.22
N GLY A 233 -15.86 0.19 2.96
CA GLY A 233 -16.56 0.68 4.16
C GLY A 233 -15.60 1.16 5.24
N VAL A 234 -14.49 0.44 5.43
CA VAL A 234 -13.41 0.86 6.34
C VAL A 234 -12.69 2.10 5.81
N GLU A 235 -12.35 2.15 4.51
CA GLU A 235 -11.73 3.34 3.90
C GLU A 235 -12.62 4.57 4.01
N ARG A 236 -13.94 4.39 3.87
CA ARG A 236 -14.92 5.47 4.03
C ARG A 236 -14.90 6.02 5.45
N TYR A 237 -14.91 5.16 6.47
CA TYR A 237 -14.80 5.56 7.87
C TYR A 237 -13.51 6.35 8.14
N VAL A 238 -12.36 5.84 7.68
CA VAL A 238 -11.07 6.52 7.85
C VAL A 238 -11.00 7.81 7.03
N GLY A 239 -11.59 7.83 5.83
CA GLY A 239 -11.67 9.01 4.98
C GLY A 239 -12.50 10.13 5.60
N ASP A 240 -13.64 9.79 6.19
CA ASP A 240 -14.49 10.78 6.90
C ASP A 240 -13.76 11.32 8.14
N TYR A 241 -13.06 10.47 8.89
CA TYR A 241 -12.18 10.90 9.99
C TYR A 241 -11.09 11.89 9.55
N ILE A 242 -10.46 11.67 8.39
CA ILE A 242 -9.46 12.61 7.82
C ILE A 242 -10.10 13.99 7.58
N LEU A 243 -11.30 14.00 7.05
CA LEU A 243 -12.01 15.24 6.71
C LEU A 243 -12.54 15.99 7.95
N GLU A 244 -12.84 15.26 9.02
CA GLU A 244 -13.18 15.84 10.34
C GLU A 244 -11.94 16.44 11.04
N HIS A 245 -10.71 16.01 10.64
CA HIS A 245 -9.46 16.48 11.24
C HIS A 245 -8.49 17.05 10.18
N PRO A 246 -8.92 18.00 9.32
CA PRO A 246 -8.15 18.44 8.14
C PRO A 246 -6.81 19.07 8.54
N ASP A 247 -6.73 19.79 9.66
CA ASP A 247 -5.50 20.44 10.13
C ASP A 247 -4.42 19.44 10.59
N THR A 248 -4.78 18.18 10.83
CA THR A 248 -3.83 17.10 11.13
C THR A 248 -3.22 16.54 9.84
N PHE A 249 -4.01 16.40 8.79
CA PHE A 249 -3.63 15.64 7.59
C PHE A 249 -3.22 16.50 6.39
N TYR A 250 -3.74 17.72 6.30
CA TYR A 250 -3.49 18.66 5.21
C TYR A 250 -2.66 19.85 5.71
N ARG A 251 -1.43 19.56 6.17
CA ARG A 251 -0.52 20.58 6.72
C ARG A 251 0.32 21.24 5.63
N ALA A 252 0.53 22.53 5.77
CA ALA A 252 1.55 23.23 4.99
C ALA A 252 2.93 22.59 5.25
N PRO A 253 3.83 22.54 4.26
CA PRO A 253 5.18 22.02 4.45
C PRO A 253 5.98 22.92 5.40
N GLU A 254 6.92 22.31 6.13
CA GLU A 254 7.83 23.07 7.03
C GLU A 254 8.88 23.89 6.26
N THR A 255 9.21 23.46 5.05
CA THR A 255 10.23 24.12 4.20
C THR A 255 9.73 24.20 2.78
N GLU A 256 10.05 25.34 2.13
CA GLU A 256 9.76 25.57 0.71
C GLU A 256 10.95 25.15 -0.15
N THR A 257 10.71 24.47 -1.27
CA THR A 257 11.77 24.06 -2.20
C THR A 257 12.18 25.19 -3.16
N GLY A 258 11.33 26.19 -3.33
CA GLY A 258 11.50 27.27 -4.30
C GLY A 258 11.11 26.89 -5.75
N HIS A 259 10.77 25.62 -6.02
CA HIS A 259 10.35 25.19 -7.36
C HIS A 259 8.84 25.40 -7.56
N LYS A 260 8.47 25.84 -8.76
CA LYS A 260 7.09 26.14 -9.15
C LYS A 260 6.55 25.07 -10.09
N VAL A 261 5.37 24.56 -9.80
CA VAL A 261 4.71 23.54 -10.62
C VAL A 261 3.31 23.99 -11.01
N ALA A 262 3.02 23.99 -12.31
CA ALA A 262 1.68 24.23 -12.84
C ALA A 262 0.96 22.89 -13.08
N LEU A 263 -0.27 22.80 -12.64
CA LEU A 263 -1.16 21.67 -12.90
C LEU A 263 -2.36 22.16 -13.71
N VAL A 264 -2.63 21.55 -14.85
CA VAL A 264 -3.75 21.93 -15.72
C VAL A 264 -4.82 20.86 -15.61
N GLY A 265 -5.89 21.18 -14.89
CA GLY A 265 -7.00 20.31 -14.53
C GLY A 265 -7.04 20.04 -13.03
N ALA A 266 -8.13 20.44 -12.38
CA ALA A 266 -8.41 20.22 -10.95
C ALA A 266 -9.22 18.94 -10.69
N GLY A 267 -9.18 17.96 -11.60
CA GLY A 267 -9.77 16.64 -11.42
C GLY A 267 -8.93 15.73 -10.50
N PRO A 268 -9.30 14.43 -10.33
CA PRO A 268 -8.63 13.53 -9.41
C PRO A 268 -7.10 13.44 -9.59
N ALA A 269 -6.62 13.44 -10.84
CA ALA A 269 -5.18 13.36 -11.12
C ALA A 269 -4.46 14.66 -10.71
N GLY A 270 -5.04 15.83 -11.04
CA GLY A 270 -4.49 17.11 -10.64
C GLY A 270 -4.51 17.32 -9.14
N LEU A 271 -5.62 17.02 -8.45
CA LEU A 271 -5.71 17.09 -6.99
C LEU A 271 -4.70 16.17 -6.30
N SER A 272 -4.51 14.95 -6.82
CA SER A 272 -3.51 14.03 -6.29
C SER A 272 -2.09 14.58 -6.46
N ALA A 273 -1.74 15.07 -7.65
CA ALA A 273 -0.44 15.67 -7.91
C ALA A 273 -0.19 16.90 -7.02
N ALA A 274 -1.20 17.77 -6.88
CA ALA A 274 -1.13 18.98 -6.06
C ALA A 274 -0.75 18.65 -4.60
N TYR A 275 -1.40 17.66 -4.00
CA TYR A 275 -1.11 17.23 -2.65
C TYR A 275 0.35 16.76 -2.47
N TYR A 276 0.80 15.81 -3.30
CA TYR A 276 2.13 15.22 -3.14
C TYR A 276 3.27 16.18 -3.49
N LEU A 277 3.05 17.12 -4.39
CA LEU A 277 4.00 18.19 -4.70
C LEU A 277 4.04 19.22 -3.55
N ARG A 278 2.89 19.66 -3.08
CA ARG A 278 2.83 20.65 -2.01
C ARG A 278 3.37 20.10 -0.68
N LYS A 279 3.08 18.84 -0.39
CA LYS A 279 3.56 18.15 0.83
C LYS A 279 5.07 18.23 1.02
N VAL A 280 5.86 18.26 -0.07
CA VAL A 280 7.32 18.36 -0.01
C VAL A 280 7.84 19.79 -0.17
N GLY A 281 6.97 20.78 -0.34
CA GLY A 281 7.32 22.22 -0.33
C GLY A 281 7.40 22.88 -1.70
N HIS A 282 6.90 22.25 -2.78
CA HIS A 282 6.80 22.94 -4.06
C HIS A 282 5.71 24.01 -4.06
N ASP A 283 5.92 25.10 -4.80
CA ASP A 283 4.93 26.13 -5.05
C ASP A 283 3.98 25.65 -6.15
N VAL A 284 2.74 25.28 -5.79
CA VAL A 284 1.79 24.62 -6.67
C VAL A 284 0.64 25.52 -7.05
N THR A 285 0.40 25.67 -8.37
CA THR A 285 -0.77 26.35 -8.91
C THR A 285 -1.57 25.39 -9.80
N VAL A 286 -2.86 25.26 -9.51
CA VAL A 286 -3.81 24.43 -10.27
C VAL A 286 -4.69 25.34 -11.13
N PHE A 287 -4.68 25.11 -12.43
CA PHE A 287 -5.53 25.80 -13.41
C PHE A 287 -6.68 24.90 -13.82
N ASP A 288 -7.90 25.42 -13.89
CA ASP A 288 -9.04 24.67 -14.43
C ASP A 288 -9.99 25.63 -15.16
N LYS A 289 -10.55 25.18 -16.29
CA LYS A 289 -11.56 25.93 -17.04
C LYS A 289 -12.90 26.05 -16.31
N MET A 290 -13.16 25.17 -15.35
CA MET A 290 -14.40 25.17 -14.57
C MET A 290 -14.28 26.12 -13.37
N GLU A 291 -15.44 26.58 -12.88
CA GLU A 291 -15.53 27.52 -11.76
C GLU A 291 -15.27 26.86 -10.39
N GLU A 292 -15.43 25.53 -10.28
CA GLU A 292 -15.19 24.77 -9.07
C GLU A 292 -14.19 23.63 -9.34
N PRO A 293 -13.31 23.29 -8.38
CA PRO A 293 -12.39 22.16 -8.51
C PRO A 293 -13.12 20.83 -8.39
N GLY A 294 -12.45 19.75 -8.82
CA GLY A 294 -12.94 18.38 -8.73
C GLY A 294 -13.17 17.69 -10.06
N GLY A 295 -13.31 18.45 -11.17
CA GLY A 295 -13.58 17.88 -12.47
C GLY A 295 -14.84 16.99 -12.45
N MET A 296 -14.75 15.73 -12.91
CA MET A 296 -15.89 14.80 -12.91
C MET A 296 -16.48 14.54 -11.52
N LEU A 297 -15.71 14.66 -10.44
CA LEU A 297 -16.19 14.51 -9.04
C LEU A 297 -17.27 15.56 -8.72
N THR A 298 -17.09 16.77 -9.20
CA THR A 298 -18.01 17.89 -8.98
C THR A 298 -19.13 17.93 -10.01
N TYR A 299 -18.78 17.74 -11.29
CA TYR A 299 -19.69 18.04 -12.38
C TYR A 299 -20.48 16.84 -12.88
N ALA A 300 -19.93 15.61 -12.84
CA ALA A 300 -20.57 14.46 -13.46
C ALA A 300 -21.13 13.45 -12.45
N ILE A 301 -20.34 13.03 -11.46
CA ILE A 301 -20.78 12.02 -10.48
C ILE A 301 -21.99 12.58 -9.73
N PRO A 302 -23.11 11.84 -9.63
CA PRO A 302 -24.31 12.34 -8.94
C PRO A 302 -24.09 12.59 -7.46
N ASN A 303 -24.83 13.57 -6.91
CA ASN A 303 -24.72 13.97 -5.50
C ASN A 303 -25.11 12.85 -4.52
N TYR A 304 -25.99 11.95 -4.92
CA TYR A 304 -26.40 10.80 -4.11
C TYR A 304 -25.32 9.71 -3.97
N ARG A 305 -24.29 9.71 -4.84
CA ARG A 305 -23.08 8.88 -4.71
C ARG A 305 -21.94 9.65 -4.03
N LEU A 306 -21.76 10.91 -4.42
CA LEU A 306 -20.69 11.77 -3.90
C LEU A 306 -21.22 13.17 -3.63
N PRO A 307 -21.62 13.50 -2.40
CA PRO A 307 -22.00 14.86 -2.02
C PRO A 307 -20.88 15.86 -2.32
N LYS A 308 -21.21 16.96 -3.01
CA LYS A 308 -20.20 17.93 -3.46
C LYS A 308 -19.50 18.65 -2.31
N SER A 309 -20.11 18.64 -1.11
CA SER A 309 -19.48 19.17 0.10
C SER A 309 -18.14 18.52 0.42
N TYR A 310 -17.94 17.22 0.13
CA TYR A 310 -16.66 16.54 0.35
C TYR A 310 -15.56 17.09 -0.55
N VAL A 311 -15.87 17.32 -1.83
CA VAL A 311 -14.91 17.89 -2.78
C VAL A 311 -14.54 19.31 -2.38
N LYS A 312 -15.51 20.14 -1.98
CA LYS A 312 -15.30 21.51 -1.52
C LYS A 312 -14.44 21.57 -0.25
N GLN A 313 -14.66 20.67 0.70
CA GLN A 313 -13.85 20.58 1.92
C GLN A 313 -12.41 20.18 1.62
N VAL A 314 -12.18 19.23 0.72
CA VAL A 314 -10.83 18.86 0.27
C VAL A 314 -10.13 20.04 -0.40
N ALA A 315 -10.81 20.77 -1.29
CA ALA A 315 -10.25 21.94 -1.95
C ALA A 315 -9.87 23.04 -0.93
N ALA A 316 -10.74 23.32 0.04
CA ALA A 316 -10.46 24.27 1.12
C ALA A 316 -9.27 23.84 2.00
N ALA A 317 -9.12 22.54 2.27
CA ALA A 317 -7.96 22.00 2.98
C ALA A 317 -6.66 22.17 2.18
N TYR A 318 -6.72 21.99 0.85
CA TYR A 318 -5.59 22.20 -0.04
C TYR A 318 -5.17 23.68 -0.12
N GLU A 319 -6.13 24.62 -0.15
CA GLU A 319 -5.83 26.04 -0.06
C GLU A 319 -5.11 26.41 1.24
N LYS A 320 -5.53 25.82 2.37
CA LYS A 320 -4.83 25.97 3.65
C LYS A 320 -3.39 25.41 3.63
N MET A 321 -3.14 24.34 2.86
CA MET A 321 -1.77 23.84 2.62
C MET A 321 -0.93 24.81 1.79
N GLY A 322 -1.54 25.82 1.15
CA GLY A 322 -0.87 26.78 0.28
C GLY A 322 -0.90 26.40 -1.21
N ILE A 323 -1.80 25.48 -1.63
CA ILE A 323 -2.06 25.23 -3.05
C ILE A 323 -2.95 26.38 -3.58
N ARG A 324 -2.57 26.95 -4.70
CA ARG A 324 -3.35 28.02 -5.36
C ARG A 324 -4.22 27.45 -6.47
N PHE A 325 -5.50 27.81 -6.49
CA PHE A 325 -6.42 27.48 -7.58
C PHE A 325 -6.66 28.71 -8.45
N ARG A 326 -6.50 28.58 -9.76
CA ARG A 326 -6.93 29.52 -10.81
C ARG A 326 -8.04 28.87 -11.63
N LEU A 327 -9.26 29.06 -11.15
CA LEU A 327 -10.47 28.48 -11.72
C LEU A 327 -11.06 29.46 -12.77
N GLY A 328 -11.93 28.94 -13.66
CA GLY A 328 -12.45 29.69 -14.78
C GLY A 328 -11.35 30.12 -15.79
N CYS A 329 -10.24 29.39 -15.84
CA CYS A 329 -9.09 29.70 -16.68
C CYS A 329 -8.86 28.55 -17.70
N CYS A 330 -9.22 28.82 -18.96
CA CYS A 330 -9.15 27.85 -20.05
C CYS A 330 -7.78 27.87 -20.73
N LEU A 331 -7.11 26.73 -20.79
CA LEU A 331 -5.88 26.57 -21.54
C LEU A 331 -6.17 26.66 -23.05
N GLY A 332 -5.38 27.44 -23.76
CA GLY A 332 -5.56 27.76 -25.18
C GLY A 332 -6.41 29.00 -25.45
N GLU A 333 -7.12 29.51 -24.45
CA GLU A 333 -7.90 30.74 -24.51
C GLU A 333 -7.33 31.82 -23.56
N ASP A 334 -7.41 31.60 -22.26
CA ASP A 334 -6.96 32.54 -21.23
C ASP A 334 -5.47 32.47 -20.95
N ILE A 335 -4.88 31.29 -21.11
CA ILE A 335 -3.44 31.01 -20.90
C ILE A 335 -2.93 30.03 -21.96
N GLN A 336 -1.71 30.26 -22.46
CA GLN A 336 -1.07 29.38 -23.44
C GLN A 336 -0.14 28.41 -22.78
N ALA A 337 0.03 27.21 -23.38
CA ALA A 337 0.92 26.17 -22.88
C ALA A 337 2.38 26.66 -22.79
N GLU A 338 2.85 27.43 -23.76
CA GLU A 338 4.19 27.99 -23.80
C GLU A 338 4.43 29.05 -22.70
N ASP A 339 3.40 29.72 -22.19
CA ASP A 339 3.52 30.68 -21.09
C ASP A 339 3.67 29.96 -19.75
N LEU A 340 2.99 28.80 -19.56
CA LEU A 340 3.19 27.95 -18.40
C LEU A 340 4.64 27.43 -18.33
N GLU A 341 5.23 27.04 -19.46
CA GLU A 341 6.63 26.58 -19.50
C GLU A 341 7.66 27.67 -19.18
N LYS A 342 7.34 28.93 -19.40
CA LYS A 342 8.22 30.06 -19.05
C LYS A 342 8.14 30.42 -17.56
N GLU A 343 6.96 30.28 -16.98
CA GLU A 343 6.68 30.72 -15.60
C GLU A 343 6.94 29.64 -14.56
N TYR A 344 6.81 28.34 -14.94
CA TYR A 344 6.89 27.18 -14.05
C TYR A 344 8.03 26.24 -14.44
N ASP A 345 8.66 25.63 -13.45
CA ASP A 345 9.75 24.67 -13.66
C ASP A 345 9.23 23.33 -14.23
N ASN A 346 8.00 22.95 -13.88
CA ASN A 346 7.33 21.77 -14.42
C ASN A 346 5.83 22.05 -14.67
N VAL A 347 5.27 21.35 -15.67
CA VAL A 347 3.84 21.39 -16.00
C VAL A 347 3.28 19.98 -16.05
N PHE A 348 2.11 19.76 -15.44
CA PHE A 348 1.38 18.50 -15.48
C PHE A 348 -0.01 18.70 -16.09
N TYR A 349 -0.28 18.02 -17.21
CA TYR A 349 -1.56 18.06 -17.90
C TYR A 349 -2.48 16.94 -17.43
N ALA A 350 -3.61 17.29 -16.79
CA ALA A 350 -4.64 16.39 -16.27
C ALA A 350 -6.04 16.82 -16.72
N THR A 351 -6.19 17.14 -17.99
CA THR A 351 -7.35 17.83 -18.57
C THR A 351 -8.61 16.97 -18.72
N GLY A 352 -8.49 15.64 -18.49
CA GLY A 352 -9.63 14.73 -18.52
C GLY A 352 -10.18 14.43 -19.93
N ALA A 353 -11.39 13.85 -20.00
CA ALA A 353 -12.07 13.45 -21.23
C ALA A 353 -13.51 13.98 -21.21
N TRP A 354 -13.75 15.11 -21.87
CA TRP A 354 -15.03 15.85 -21.81
C TRP A 354 -15.83 15.82 -23.11
N LYS A 355 -15.23 15.36 -24.22
CA LYS A 355 -15.81 15.44 -25.53
C LYS A 355 -16.76 14.27 -25.82
N ARG A 356 -17.92 14.60 -26.42
CA ARG A 356 -18.85 13.59 -26.91
C ARG A 356 -18.24 12.79 -28.06
N PRO A 357 -18.23 11.45 -28.00
CA PRO A 357 -17.92 10.63 -29.18
C PRO A 357 -19.06 10.74 -30.19
N VAL A 358 -18.71 10.77 -31.47
CA VAL A 358 -19.66 10.68 -32.58
C VAL A 358 -19.68 9.25 -33.07
N LEU A 359 -20.85 8.62 -33.09
CA LEU A 359 -21.06 7.23 -33.50
C LEU A 359 -21.46 7.11 -34.97
N GLY A 360 -22.08 8.16 -35.55
CA GLY A 360 -22.36 8.28 -36.98
C GLY A 360 -23.63 7.55 -37.41
N PHE A 361 -24.62 7.38 -36.57
CA PHE A 361 -25.94 6.84 -36.93
C PHE A 361 -26.92 7.97 -37.30
N ASP A 362 -27.94 7.64 -38.11
CA ASP A 362 -28.96 8.57 -38.55
C ASP A 362 -29.79 9.13 -37.36
N GLY A 363 -29.92 10.44 -37.26
CA GLY A 363 -30.60 11.15 -36.17
C GLY A 363 -29.80 11.27 -34.88
N GLU A 364 -28.48 11.04 -34.88
CA GLU A 364 -27.62 11.20 -33.70
C GLU A 364 -27.65 12.63 -33.15
N GLU A 365 -27.83 13.63 -34.02
CA GLU A 365 -27.88 15.07 -33.65
C GLU A 365 -29.08 15.41 -32.75
N PHE A 366 -30.12 14.57 -32.73
CA PHE A 366 -31.31 14.78 -31.89
C PHE A 366 -31.17 14.08 -30.53
N THR A 367 -30.05 13.40 -30.26
CA THR A 367 -29.81 12.75 -28.99
C THR A 367 -28.97 13.64 -28.06
N GLU A 368 -29.16 13.50 -26.75
CA GLU A 368 -28.43 14.26 -25.74
C GLU A 368 -27.19 13.49 -25.26
N PHE A 369 -26.12 14.21 -24.90
CA PHE A 369 -24.93 13.57 -24.30
C PHE A 369 -25.16 13.31 -22.80
N GLY A 370 -25.05 12.06 -22.36
CA GLY A 370 -25.32 11.67 -20.97
C GLY A 370 -24.47 12.39 -19.93
N LEU A 371 -23.20 12.68 -20.26
CA LEU A 371 -22.33 13.46 -19.37
C LEU A 371 -22.84 14.91 -19.22
N GLN A 372 -23.24 15.54 -20.32
CA GLN A 372 -23.80 16.89 -20.29
C GLN A 372 -25.11 16.94 -19.48
N PHE A 373 -25.97 15.92 -19.63
CA PHE A 373 -27.17 15.76 -18.82
C PHE A 373 -26.86 15.70 -17.32
N LEU A 374 -25.85 14.89 -16.89
CA LEU A 374 -25.45 14.81 -15.49
C LEU A 374 -24.89 16.15 -14.97
N MET A 375 -24.12 16.86 -15.78
CA MET A 375 -23.62 18.20 -15.44
C MET A 375 -24.75 19.19 -15.22
N GLU A 376 -25.73 19.24 -16.12
CA GLU A 376 -26.91 20.12 -16.01
C GLU A 376 -27.74 19.82 -14.76
N VAL A 377 -27.91 18.55 -14.42
CA VAL A 377 -28.63 18.16 -13.20
C VAL A 377 -27.84 18.54 -11.94
N ASN A 378 -26.54 18.28 -11.91
CA ASN A 378 -25.69 18.57 -10.74
C ASN A 378 -25.54 20.08 -10.49
N GLN A 379 -25.48 20.90 -11.55
CA GLN A 379 -25.32 22.34 -11.42
C GLN A 379 -26.62 23.10 -11.21
N TRP A 380 -27.67 22.73 -11.94
CA TRP A 380 -28.88 23.54 -12.02
C TRP A 380 -30.17 22.82 -11.65
N MET A 381 -30.10 21.51 -11.28
CA MET A 381 -31.29 20.69 -11.05
C MET A 381 -32.28 20.80 -12.22
N ASN A 382 -31.76 20.85 -13.46
CA ASN A 382 -32.56 21.14 -14.66
C ASN A 382 -33.55 20.01 -14.93
N LYS A 383 -34.82 20.25 -14.59
CA LYS A 383 -35.96 19.35 -14.80
C LYS A 383 -36.57 19.62 -16.17
N LYS A 384 -35.93 19.13 -17.25
CA LYS A 384 -36.69 18.95 -18.50
C LYS A 384 -37.73 17.83 -18.27
N ASP A 385 -38.93 18.02 -18.84
CA ASP A 385 -39.95 16.99 -18.82
C ASP A 385 -39.50 15.83 -19.74
N ARG A 386 -39.13 14.71 -19.14
CA ARG A 386 -38.67 13.48 -19.81
C ARG A 386 -39.50 12.33 -19.23
N ARG A 387 -40.43 11.82 -20.01
CA ARG A 387 -41.34 10.78 -19.52
C ARG A 387 -40.82 9.38 -19.81
N HIS A 388 -40.33 9.14 -21.02
CA HIS A 388 -39.83 7.86 -21.49
C HIS A 388 -38.39 7.99 -21.96
N VAL A 389 -37.44 7.60 -21.13
CA VAL A 389 -36.01 7.81 -21.37
C VAL A 389 -35.35 6.52 -21.83
N LEU A 390 -34.60 6.61 -22.94
CA LEU A 390 -33.69 5.56 -23.37
C LEU A 390 -32.26 6.03 -23.09
N VAL A 391 -31.50 5.24 -22.32
CA VAL A 391 -30.06 5.42 -22.06
C VAL A 391 -29.30 4.40 -22.89
N VAL A 392 -28.28 4.86 -23.62
CA VAL A 392 -27.45 3.99 -24.46
C VAL A 392 -26.04 3.92 -23.89
N GLY A 393 -25.64 2.75 -23.40
CA GLY A 393 -24.33 2.46 -22.80
C GLY A 393 -24.41 1.43 -21.68
N GLY A 394 -23.31 0.71 -21.41
CA GLY A 394 -23.24 -0.40 -20.42
C GLY A 394 -22.32 -0.14 -19.24
N GLY A 395 -21.72 1.06 -19.12
CA GLY A 395 -20.78 1.41 -18.05
C GLY A 395 -21.43 2.13 -16.84
N ASN A 396 -20.66 2.40 -15.79
CA ASN A 396 -21.14 3.09 -14.58
C ASN A 396 -21.76 4.47 -14.88
N VAL A 397 -21.23 5.21 -15.87
CA VAL A 397 -21.83 6.49 -16.29
C VAL A 397 -23.25 6.30 -16.82
N ALA A 398 -23.50 5.22 -17.56
CA ALA A 398 -24.84 4.90 -18.05
C ALA A 398 -25.80 4.57 -16.90
N MET A 399 -25.33 3.87 -15.85
CA MET A 399 -26.11 3.63 -14.64
C MET A 399 -26.43 4.95 -13.93
N ASP A 400 -25.45 5.84 -13.75
CA ASP A 400 -25.66 7.17 -13.16
C ASP A 400 -26.67 7.99 -13.94
N VAL A 401 -26.59 7.99 -15.29
CA VAL A 401 -27.55 8.68 -16.16
C VAL A 401 -28.96 8.13 -16.01
N ALA A 402 -29.11 6.79 -16.01
CA ALA A 402 -30.39 6.11 -15.91
C ALA A 402 -31.06 6.34 -14.54
N ILE A 403 -30.32 6.17 -13.45
CA ILE A 403 -30.80 6.41 -12.08
C ILE A 403 -31.18 7.87 -11.91
N THR A 404 -30.33 8.81 -12.38
CA THR A 404 -30.61 10.25 -12.31
C THR A 404 -31.89 10.59 -13.06
N ALA A 405 -32.09 10.07 -14.30
CA ALA A 405 -33.31 10.28 -15.06
C ALA A 405 -34.56 9.75 -14.34
N ARG A 406 -34.45 8.56 -13.74
CA ARG A 406 -35.53 7.97 -12.95
C ARG A 406 -35.92 8.81 -11.75
N ARG A 407 -34.93 9.27 -10.99
CA ARG A 407 -35.13 10.14 -9.80
C ARG A 407 -35.60 11.54 -10.14
N LEU A 408 -35.37 12.03 -11.37
CA LEU A 408 -35.95 13.26 -11.88
C LEU A 408 -37.46 13.14 -12.22
N GLY A 409 -38.01 11.93 -12.19
CA GLY A 409 -39.44 11.69 -12.39
C GLY A 409 -39.82 11.07 -13.72
N ALA A 410 -38.87 10.49 -14.47
CA ALA A 410 -39.22 9.72 -15.67
C ALA A 410 -40.16 8.56 -15.32
N GLU A 411 -41.22 8.42 -16.14
CA GLU A 411 -42.22 7.35 -15.97
C GLU A 411 -41.62 5.96 -16.27
N SER A 412 -40.77 5.89 -17.30
CA SER A 412 -39.97 4.71 -17.62
C SER A 412 -38.59 5.08 -18.05
N VAL A 413 -37.59 4.25 -17.64
CA VAL A 413 -36.20 4.33 -18.08
C VAL A 413 -35.76 2.96 -18.58
N THR A 414 -35.32 2.90 -19.82
CA THR A 414 -34.75 1.72 -20.45
C THR A 414 -33.26 1.99 -20.71
N LEU A 415 -32.38 1.04 -20.39
CA LEU A 415 -30.96 1.12 -20.68
C LEU A 415 -30.59 0.02 -21.67
N ALA A 416 -30.03 0.40 -22.84
CA ALA A 416 -29.55 -0.53 -23.85
C ALA A 416 -28.02 -0.50 -23.97
N CYS A 417 -27.38 -1.68 -24.04
CA CYS A 417 -25.93 -1.80 -24.18
C CYS A 417 -25.52 -2.94 -25.14
N LEU A 418 -24.32 -2.78 -25.71
CA LEU A 418 -23.74 -3.75 -26.64
C LEU A 418 -23.42 -5.08 -25.98
N GLU A 419 -22.93 -5.02 -24.75
CA GLU A 419 -22.43 -6.16 -24.00
C GLU A 419 -23.57 -7.10 -23.60
N SER A 420 -23.28 -8.39 -23.47
CA SER A 420 -24.12 -9.32 -22.73
C SER A 420 -24.09 -8.96 -21.24
N GLU A 421 -25.10 -9.36 -20.48
CA GLU A 421 -25.21 -8.99 -19.06
C GLU A 421 -23.98 -9.32 -18.21
N PRO A 422 -23.31 -10.50 -18.35
CA PRO A 422 -22.09 -10.81 -17.61
C PRO A 422 -20.87 -9.96 -18.02
N GLU A 423 -20.89 -9.39 -19.25
CA GLU A 423 -19.81 -8.61 -19.83
C GLU A 423 -19.96 -7.10 -19.67
N MET A 424 -21.07 -6.65 -19.07
CA MET A 424 -21.31 -5.22 -18.85
C MET A 424 -20.15 -4.59 -18.04
N PRO A 425 -19.61 -3.43 -18.48
CA PRO A 425 -18.52 -2.74 -17.78
C PRO A 425 -18.91 -2.13 -16.43
N ALA A 426 -20.22 -1.90 -16.19
CA ALA A 426 -20.70 -1.41 -14.92
C ALA A 426 -20.50 -2.44 -13.80
N SER A 427 -20.26 -1.95 -12.57
CA SER A 427 -20.14 -2.82 -11.40
C SER A 427 -21.48 -3.55 -11.14
N ARG A 428 -21.41 -4.76 -10.60
CA ARG A 428 -22.60 -5.56 -10.27
C ARG A 428 -23.52 -4.84 -9.28
N GLU A 429 -22.97 -4.07 -8.39
CA GLU A 429 -23.68 -3.27 -7.40
C GLU A 429 -24.51 -2.15 -8.08
N GLU A 430 -23.91 -1.44 -9.03
CA GLU A 430 -24.64 -0.39 -9.77
C GLU A 430 -25.73 -0.96 -10.69
N ILE A 431 -25.50 -2.13 -11.29
CA ILE A 431 -26.51 -2.84 -12.08
C ILE A 431 -27.69 -3.27 -11.18
N ALA A 432 -27.39 -3.81 -10.00
CA ALA A 432 -28.40 -4.21 -9.02
C ALA A 432 -29.21 -2.98 -8.56
N ARG A 433 -28.55 -1.89 -8.22
CA ARG A 433 -29.18 -0.62 -7.81
C ARG A 433 -30.09 -0.04 -8.89
N ALA A 434 -29.65 -0.05 -10.15
CA ALA A 434 -30.49 0.40 -11.27
C ALA A 434 -31.78 -0.43 -11.37
N ARG A 435 -31.71 -1.75 -11.21
CA ARG A 435 -32.88 -2.63 -11.21
C ARG A 435 -33.83 -2.41 -10.03
N GLU A 436 -33.27 -2.19 -8.83
CA GLU A 436 -34.06 -1.84 -7.64
C GLU A 436 -34.89 -0.56 -7.85
N GLU A 437 -34.41 0.38 -8.66
CA GLU A 437 -35.09 1.62 -9.00
C GLU A 437 -36.04 1.47 -10.22
N GLY A 438 -36.23 0.24 -10.71
CA GLY A 438 -37.14 -0.06 -11.78
C GLY A 438 -36.64 0.30 -13.18
N ILE A 439 -35.32 0.36 -13.39
CA ILE A 439 -34.75 0.56 -14.70
C ILE A 439 -34.71 -0.77 -15.45
N GLU A 440 -35.26 -0.78 -16.66
CA GLU A 440 -35.20 -1.93 -17.56
C GLU A 440 -33.85 -1.96 -18.26
N ILE A 441 -33.10 -3.07 -18.14
CA ILE A 441 -31.78 -3.26 -18.77
C ILE A 441 -31.93 -4.21 -19.95
N MET A 442 -31.57 -3.76 -21.14
CA MET A 442 -31.58 -4.48 -22.41
C MET A 442 -30.16 -4.76 -22.90
N PRO A 443 -29.53 -5.87 -22.51
CA PRO A 443 -28.18 -6.25 -22.94
C PRO A 443 -28.16 -6.78 -24.38
N SER A 444 -27.00 -6.69 -25.02
CA SER A 444 -26.74 -7.19 -26.37
C SER A 444 -27.51 -6.47 -27.47
N TYR A 445 -27.70 -5.15 -27.33
CA TYR A 445 -28.30 -4.31 -28.36
C TYR A 445 -27.44 -3.07 -28.62
N GLY A 446 -27.21 -2.77 -29.91
CA GLY A 446 -26.55 -1.55 -30.37
C GLY A 446 -27.49 -0.62 -31.12
N VAL A 447 -27.09 0.62 -31.30
CA VAL A 447 -27.87 1.62 -32.02
C VAL A 447 -27.86 1.37 -33.52
N SER A 448 -29.02 1.48 -34.17
CA SER A 448 -29.19 1.47 -35.62
C SER A 448 -29.42 2.89 -36.12
N LYS A 449 -30.54 3.50 -35.70
CA LYS A 449 -30.92 4.91 -36.02
C LYS A 449 -31.91 5.45 -34.99
N ALA A 450 -31.92 6.75 -34.79
CA ALA A 450 -32.96 7.42 -34.03
C ALA A 450 -34.27 7.48 -34.87
N ILE A 451 -35.41 7.43 -34.21
CA ILE A 451 -36.71 7.66 -34.79
C ILE A 451 -37.18 9.03 -34.35
N TYR A 452 -37.47 9.92 -35.28
CA TYR A 452 -37.78 11.34 -34.97
C TYR A 452 -38.84 11.91 -35.90
N GLU A 453 -39.54 12.92 -35.39
CA GLU A 453 -40.48 13.71 -36.15
C GLU A 453 -40.08 15.18 -36.07
N GLY A 454 -39.65 15.77 -37.19
CA GLY A 454 -39.01 17.10 -37.17
C GLY A 454 -37.69 17.08 -36.40
N SER A 455 -37.61 17.79 -35.29
CA SER A 455 -36.45 17.80 -34.37
C SER A 455 -36.67 17.02 -33.08
N GLN A 456 -37.83 16.35 -32.94
CA GLN A 456 -38.20 15.65 -31.73
C GLN A 456 -38.02 14.15 -31.92
N VAL A 457 -37.25 13.51 -31.00
CA VAL A 457 -37.13 12.05 -30.95
C VAL A 457 -38.43 11.41 -30.45
N THR A 458 -38.81 10.29 -31.06
CA THR A 458 -39.95 9.46 -30.66
C THR A 458 -39.51 8.05 -30.33
N GLY A 459 -38.25 7.70 -30.55
CA GLY A 459 -37.68 6.40 -30.21
C GLY A 459 -36.33 6.13 -30.85
N MET A 460 -35.91 4.88 -30.72
CA MET A 460 -34.64 4.36 -31.30
C MET A 460 -34.90 2.97 -31.90
N GLU A 461 -34.35 2.72 -33.07
CA GLU A 461 -34.22 1.37 -33.61
C GLU A 461 -32.86 0.83 -33.18
N LEU A 462 -32.88 -0.27 -32.49
CA LEU A 462 -31.73 -1.03 -32.00
C LEU A 462 -31.53 -2.26 -32.87
N MET A 463 -30.31 -2.77 -32.97
CA MET A 463 -29.95 -4.02 -33.65
C MET A 463 -29.24 -4.97 -32.69
N ARG A 464 -29.46 -6.25 -32.84
CA ARG A 464 -28.83 -7.27 -31.99
C ARG A 464 -27.32 -7.25 -32.12
N CYS A 465 -26.59 -7.10 -31.01
CA CYS A 465 -25.16 -7.26 -30.94
C CYS A 465 -24.82 -8.73 -30.64
N THR A 466 -24.15 -9.38 -31.57
CA THR A 466 -23.77 -10.79 -31.47
C THR A 466 -22.42 -11.01 -30.80
N SER A 467 -21.54 -10.00 -30.84
CA SER A 467 -20.22 -10.02 -30.21
C SER A 467 -19.68 -8.61 -30.09
N VAL A 468 -19.13 -8.24 -28.93
CA VAL A 468 -18.50 -6.94 -28.69
C VAL A 468 -17.01 -6.93 -29.06
N LYS A 469 -16.35 -8.10 -28.99
CA LYS A 469 -14.91 -8.25 -29.23
C LYS A 469 -14.66 -9.20 -30.39
N ASP A 470 -13.57 -8.98 -31.12
CA ASP A 470 -13.05 -9.89 -32.12
C ASP A 470 -12.28 -11.07 -31.47
N GLU A 471 -11.80 -11.99 -32.32
CA GLU A 471 -11.03 -13.18 -31.92
C GLU A 471 -9.73 -12.86 -31.16
N ASN A 472 -9.23 -11.62 -31.27
CA ASN A 472 -8.03 -11.11 -30.59
C ASN A 472 -8.39 -10.34 -29.31
N GLY A 473 -9.67 -10.31 -28.88
CA GLY A 473 -10.14 -9.58 -27.71
C GLY A 473 -10.22 -8.07 -27.90
N ARG A 474 -10.12 -7.54 -29.13
CA ARG A 474 -10.21 -6.11 -29.43
C ARG A 474 -11.66 -5.71 -29.62
N PHE A 475 -12.04 -4.51 -29.16
CA PHE A 475 -13.37 -3.95 -29.36
C PHE A 475 -13.68 -3.82 -30.85
N ASN A 476 -14.61 -4.63 -31.35
CA ASN A 476 -15.06 -4.71 -32.73
C ASN A 476 -16.46 -5.32 -32.79
N PRO A 477 -17.51 -4.56 -32.42
CA PRO A 477 -18.85 -5.10 -32.29
C PRO A 477 -19.41 -5.59 -33.63
N ARG A 478 -20.04 -6.78 -33.60
CA ARG A 478 -20.75 -7.39 -34.73
C ARG A 478 -22.24 -7.38 -34.45
N TYR A 479 -23.02 -7.12 -35.47
CA TYR A 479 -24.45 -6.97 -35.38
C TYR A 479 -25.19 -7.91 -36.33
N ASP A 480 -26.31 -8.46 -35.87
CA ASP A 480 -27.32 -9.02 -36.73
C ASP A 480 -28.28 -7.88 -37.15
N ARG A 481 -28.24 -7.53 -38.43
CA ARG A 481 -29.03 -6.42 -38.98
C ARG A 481 -30.45 -6.81 -39.29
N GLU A 482 -30.79 -8.11 -39.30
CA GLU A 482 -32.13 -8.61 -39.49
C GLU A 482 -32.94 -8.66 -38.17
N GLU A 483 -32.22 -8.80 -37.02
CA GLU A 483 -32.82 -8.75 -35.71
C GLU A 483 -32.81 -7.31 -35.16
N THR A 484 -33.84 -6.55 -35.44
CA THR A 484 -34.01 -5.16 -34.98
C THR A 484 -35.15 -5.03 -33.97
N LEU A 485 -35.04 -4.10 -33.06
CA LEU A 485 -36.01 -3.78 -32.04
C LEU A 485 -36.24 -2.27 -31.96
N ARG A 486 -37.52 -1.84 -31.91
CA ARG A 486 -37.87 -0.43 -31.70
C ARG A 486 -38.24 -0.16 -30.27
N VAL A 487 -37.58 0.82 -29.67
CA VAL A 487 -37.84 1.32 -28.32
C VAL A 487 -38.39 2.73 -28.43
N SER A 488 -39.60 2.95 -27.93
CA SER A 488 -40.22 4.27 -27.87
C SER A 488 -39.61 5.08 -26.74
N ALA A 489 -39.18 6.32 -27.02
CA ALA A 489 -38.60 7.23 -26.05
C ALA A 489 -38.79 8.69 -26.51
N ASP A 490 -39.08 9.59 -25.58
CA ASP A 490 -39.14 11.03 -25.83
C ASP A 490 -37.80 11.75 -25.57
N SER A 491 -36.85 11.02 -24.96
CA SER A 491 -35.47 11.47 -24.72
C SER A 491 -34.49 10.31 -24.84
N ILE A 492 -33.39 10.52 -25.56
CA ILE A 492 -32.32 9.55 -25.74
C ILE A 492 -31.03 10.13 -25.19
N LEU A 493 -30.47 9.48 -24.16
CA LEU A 493 -29.26 9.90 -23.45
C LEU A 493 -28.10 8.97 -23.83
N MET A 494 -27.13 9.50 -24.58
CA MET A 494 -25.98 8.76 -25.06
C MET A 494 -24.87 8.72 -23.99
N ALA A 495 -24.63 7.56 -23.39
CA ALA A 495 -23.59 7.29 -22.39
C ALA A 495 -22.56 6.25 -22.89
N ALA A 496 -22.30 6.25 -24.20
CA ALA A 496 -21.43 5.33 -24.92
C ALA A 496 -19.96 5.82 -24.98
N GLY A 497 -19.42 6.28 -23.84
CA GLY A 497 -18.03 6.71 -23.70
C GLY A 497 -17.83 8.21 -23.80
N GLN A 498 -16.53 8.59 -23.74
CA GLN A 498 -16.05 9.97 -23.75
C GLN A 498 -14.74 10.04 -24.56
N LYS A 499 -14.41 11.20 -25.11
CA LYS A 499 -13.15 11.46 -25.82
C LYS A 499 -12.35 12.58 -25.16
N VAL A 500 -11.04 12.46 -25.26
CA VAL A 500 -10.10 13.52 -24.88
C VAL A 500 -10.11 14.59 -25.96
N ASP A 501 -10.06 15.86 -25.55
CA ASP A 501 -9.85 17.00 -26.44
C ASP A 501 -8.48 17.61 -26.12
N LEU A 502 -7.58 17.62 -27.08
CA LEU A 502 -6.23 18.19 -27.00
C LEU A 502 -6.02 19.34 -27.96
N SER A 503 -7.10 19.84 -28.60
CA SER A 503 -7.04 20.94 -29.57
C SER A 503 -6.40 22.23 -29.02
N PHE A 504 -6.46 22.42 -27.71
CA PHE A 504 -5.87 23.55 -26.99
C PHE A 504 -4.33 23.56 -26.98
N LEU A 505 -3.67 22.42 -27.21
CA LEU A 505 -2.21 22.34 -27.29
C LEU A 505 -1.66 22.86 -28.63
N GLY A 506 -2.50 22.90 -29.69
CA GLY A 506 -2.08 23.28 -31.03
C GLY A 506 -1.09 22.33 -31.69
N ASP A 507 -1.05 22.34 -33.01
CA ASP A 507 -0.21 21.40 -33.80
C ASP A 507 1.30 21.57 -33.57
N LYS A 508 1.75 22.71 -33.08
CA LYS A 508 3.16 23.09 -32.93
C LYS A 508 3.71 22.81 -31.52
N TYR A 509 2.88 22.41 -30.56
CA TYR A 509 3.33 22.25 -29.18
C TYR A 509 4.33 21.10 -28.99
N GLY A 510 4.30 20.08 -29.88
CA GLY A 510 5.35 19.07 -30.00
C GLY A 510 5.29 17.92 -29.01
N LEU A 511 4.13 17.66 -28.39
CA LEU A 511 3.92 16.42 -27.61
C LEU A 511 3.66 15.24 -28.52
N ALA A 512 4.26 14.08 -28.20
CA ALA A 512 3.92 12.84 -28.85
C ALA A 512 2.51 12.37 -28.46
N LEU A 513 1.69 12.09 -29.46
CA LEU A 513 0.32 11.60 -29.29
C LEU A 513 0.18 10.21 -29.89
N GLU A 514 -0.57 9.35 -29.21
CA GLU A 514 -0.98 8.04 -29.72
C GLU A 514 -2.50 7.89 -29.59
N ARG A 515 -3.19 7.66 -30.72
CA ARG A 515 -4.66 7.50 -30.79
C ARG A 515 -5.45 8.64 -30.12
N GLY A 516 -4.92 9.88 -30.21
CA GLY A 516 -5.56 11.06 -29.62
C GLY A 516 -5.35 11.23 -28.12
N LEU A 517 -4.39 10.49 -27.53
CA LEU A 517 -3.98 10.57 -26.13
C LEU A 517 -2.54 11.07 -26.03
N ILE A 518 -2.18 11.75 -24.96
CA ILE A 518 -0.79 12.15 -24.69
C ILE A 518 0.03 10.90 -24.33
N GLN A 519 1.10 10.66 -25.10
CA GLN A 519 2.00 9.55 -24.82
C GLN A 519 2.89 9.88 -23.63
N VAL A 520 2.94 8.97 -22.63
CA VAL A 520 3.74 9.12 -21.43
C VAL A 520 4.45 7.82 -21.04
N ASP A 521 5.53 7.94 -20.32
CA ASP A 521 6.10 6.84 -19.56
C ASP A 521 5.13 6.43 -18.43
N LYS A 522 4.82 5.14 -18.31
CA LYS A 522 3.76 4.64 -17.41
C LYS A 522 4.09 4.79 -15.93
N ASP A 523 5.37 4.80 -15.57
CA ASP A 523 5.81 4.85 -14.19
C ASP A 523 6.03 6.28 -13.70
N THR A 524 6.52 7.15 -14.57
CA THR A 524 6.88 8.53 -14.23
C THR A 524 5.88 9.56 -14.73
N GLN A 525 4.97 9.20 -15.65
CA GLN A 525 4.06 10.10 -16.34
C GLN A 525 4.76 11.22 -17.15
N ALA A 526 6.07 11.07 -17.42
CA ALA A 526 6.83 11.99 -18.23
C ALA A 526 6.42 11.87 -19.71
N THR A 527 6.26 13.03 -20.37
CA THR A 527 5.96 13.12 -21.80
C THR A 527 7.25 13.08 -22.64
N SER A 528 7.10 13.19 -23.97
CA SER A 528 8.24 13.36 -24.87
C SER A 528 9.01 14.68 -24.68
N LYS A 529 8.45 15.63 -23.92
CA LYS A 529 9.03 16.97 -23.69
C LYS A 529 9.53 17.08 -22.25
N SER A 530 10.79 17.41 -22.05
CA SER A 530 11.41 17.54 -20.72
C SER A 530 10.69 18.56 -19.84
N GLY A 531 10.48 18.25 -18.55
CA GLY A 531 9.77 19.11 -17.61
C GLY A 531 8.24 19.05 -17.75
N ILE A 532 7.73 18.34 -18.76
CA ILE A 532 6.30 18.22 -19.02
C ILE A 532 5.81 16.80 -18.72
N TYR A 533 4.75 16.73 -17.94
CA TYR A 533 4.12 15.50 -17.51
C TYR A 533 2.64 15.50 -17.90
N ALA A 534 2.03 14.33 -18.00
CA ALA A 534 0.59 14.24 -18.22
C ALA A 534 0.01 13.01 -17.53
N GLY A 535 -1.27 13.04 -17.17
CA GLY A 535 -1.91 11.93 -16.50
C GLY A 535 -3.44 11.98 -16.50
N GLY A 536 -4.04 10.98 -15.83
CA GLY A 536 -5.49 10.79 -15.86
C GLY A 536 -5.98 10.44 -17.26
N ASP A 537 -7.24 10.76 -17.55
CA ASP A 537 -7.90 10.41 -18.81
C ASP A 537 -7.21 11.01 -20.04
N ALA A 538 -6.45 12.09 -19.91
CA ALA A 538 -5.68 12.68 -21.00
C ALA A 538 -4.64 11.71 -21.60
N THR A 539 -4.23 10.70 -20.84
CA THR A 539 -3.21 9.71 -21.26
C THR A 539 -3.74 8.30 -21.45
N THR A 540 -4.87 7.96 -20.82
CA THR A 540 -5.44 6.61 -20.84
C THR A 540 -6.77 6.51 -21.57
N GLY A 541 -7.42 7.63 -21.85
CA GLY A 541 -8.86 7.68 -22.07
C GLY A 541 -9.64 7.58 -20.76
N PRO A 542 -10.98 7.56 -20.78
CA PRO A 542 -11.82 7.49 -19.58
C PRO A 542 -11.45 6.33 -18.68
N ALA A 543 -11.16 6.63 -17.41
CA ALA A 543 -10.68 5.66 -16.42
C ALA A 543 -11.33 5.92 -15.05
N THR A 544 -10.95 5.14 -14.03
CA THR A 544 -11.49 5.29 -12.67
C THR A 544 -10.79 6.43 -11.91
N VAL A 545 -11.51 7.00 -10.91
CA VAL A 545 -10.98 8.06 -10.04
C VAL A 545 -9.66 7.64 -9.39
N ILE A 546 -9.56 6.40 -8.89
CA ILE A 546 -8.36 5.91 -8.21
C ILE A 546 -7.16 5.72 -9.18
N GLN A 547 -7.41 5.45 -10.46
CA GLN A 547 -6.36 5.45 -11.49
C GLN A 547 -5.86 6.87 -11.77
N GLY A 548 -6.76 7.85 -11.78
CA GLY A 548 -6.41 9.27 -11.82
C GLY A 548 -5.54 9.67 -10.64
N VAL A 549 -5.92 9.30 -9.41
CA VAL A 549 -5.12 9.52 -8.19
C VAL A 549 -3.71 8.94 -8.32
N ARG A 550 -3.60 7.71 -8.81
CA ARG A 550 -2.31 7.06 -9.05
C ARG A 550 -1.44 7.85 -10.04
N SER A 551 -2.01 8.24 -11.19
CA SER A 551 -1.23 8.94 -12.22
C SER A 551 -0.72 10.29 -11.71
N GLY A 552 -1.56 11.05 -10.99
CA GLY A 552 -1.14 12.31 -10.34
C GLY A 552 -0.01 12.10 -9.32
N ARG A 553 -0.10 11.05 -8.50
CA ARG A 553 0.97 10.71 -7.57
C ARG A 553 2.26 10.30 -8.28
N ASN A 554 2.18 9.48 -9.32
CA ASN A 554 3.35 9.05 -10.08
C ASN A 554 4.09 10.25 -10.71
N ALA A 555 3.35 11.21 -11.30
CA ALA A 555 3.91 12.45 -11.81
C ALA A 555 4.59 13.27 -10.72
N ALA A 556 3.91 13.47 -9.59
CA ALA A 556 4.46 14.20 -8.44
C ALA A 556 5.74 13.53 -7.89
N GLU A 557 5.74 12.20 -7.74
CA GLU A 557 6.92 11.46 -7.30
C GLU A 557 8.09 11.55 -8.30
N ALA A 558 7.81 11.58 -9.61
CA ALA A 558 8.82 11.76 -10.64
C ALA A 558 9.44 13.17 -10.58
N ILE A 559 8.63 14.20 -10.42
CA ILE A 559 9.06 15.59 -10.25
C ILE A 559 9.91 15.70 -8.97
N ASN A 560 9.41 15.19 -7.83
CA ASN A 560 10.10 15.22 -6.55
C ASN A 560 11.48 14.52 -6.61
N ARG A 561 11.59 13.39 -7.32
CA ARG A 561 12.87 12.71 -7.56
C ARG A 561 13.85 13.56 -8.38
N GLY A 562 13.34 14.27 -9.39
CA GLY A 562 14.14 15.20 -10.19
C GLY A 562 14.85 16.27 -9.35
N TYR A 563 14.24 16.63 -8.21
CA TYR A 563 14.79 17.57 -7.24
C TYR A 563 15.41 16.91 -5.99
N ALA A 564 15.55 15.58 -5.99
CA ALA A 564 16.13 14.78 -4.89
C ALA A 564 15.43 14.92 -3.53
N VAL A 565 14.11 15.23 -3.53
CA VAL A 565 13.32 15.42 -2.30
C VAL A 565 12.54 14.18 -1.85
N MET A 566 12.53 13.08 -2.63
CA MET A 566 11.92 11.80 -2.27
C MET A 566 12.75 10.59 -2.71
N PRO A 567 12.77 9.50 -1.91
CA PRO A 567 13.39 8.25 -2.33
C PRO A 567 12.54 7.56 -3.41
N GLU A 568 13.19 6.73 -4.23
CA GLU A 568 12.51 5.90 -5.23
C GLU A 568 11.60 4.86 -4.56
N ARG A 569 10.34 4.76 -4.98
CA ARG A 569 9.42 3.67 -4.62
C ARG A 569 9.58 2.51 -5.59
N ARG A 570 9.71 1.30 -5.06
CA ARG A 570 9.66 0.07 -5.87
C ARG A 570 8.28 -0.56 -5.70
N ARG A 571 7.58 -0.77 -6.80
CA ARG A 571 6.33 -1.53 -6.83
C ARG A 571 6.63 -3.00 -7.09
N GLU A 572 6.04 -3.89 -6.28
CA GLU A 572 6.01 -5.33 -6.57
C GLU A 572 4.59 -5.71 -7.05
N ASP A 573 4.48 -6.32 -8.22
CA ASP A 573 3.20 -6.66 -8.87
C ASP A 573 2.85 -8.15 -8.74
N LYS A 574 3.29 -8.82 -7.67
CA LYS A 574 3.01 -10.25 -7.44
C LYS A 574 1.82 -10.43 -6.50
N PHE A 575 0.84 -11.21 -6.93
CA PHE A 575 -0.25 -11.66 -6.07
C PHE A 575 0.22 -12.75 -5.12
N ILE A 576 -0.20 -12.64 -3.85
CA ILE A 576 0.06 -13.62 -2.80
C ILE A 576 -1.28 -14.13 -2.29
N HIS A 577 -1.59 -15.39 -2.58
CA HIS A 577 -2.78 -16.06 -2.08
C HIS A 577 -2.42 -16.98 -0.91
N PHE A 578 -3.37 -17.13 0.03
CA PHE A 578 -3.23 -17.99 1.19
C PHE A 578 -4.23 -19.13 1.12
N ASP A 579 -3.84 -20.30 1.63
CA ASP A 579 -4.79 -21.32 2.03
C ASP A 579 -5.60 -20.80 3.23
N THR A 580 -6.91 -20.68 3.05
CA THR A 580 -7.84 -20.16 4.06
C THR A 580 -8.59 -21.27 4.80
N ALA A 581 -8.27 -22.54 4.53
CA ALA A 581 -8.87 -23.67 5.25
C ALA A 581 -8.64 -23.55 6.77
N GLY A 582 -9.72 -23.58 7.54
CA GLY A 582 -9.70 -23.46 9.01
C GLY A 582 -9.72 -22.03 9.55
N VAL A 583 -9.83 -20.99 8.72
CA VAL A 583 -10.16 -19.62 9.17
C VAL A 583 -11.58 -19.67 9.71
N LYS A 584 -11.81 -19.10 10.90
CA LYS A 584 -13.14 -19.01 11.49
C LYS A 584 -14.02 -18.12 10.62
N GLU A 585 -15.15 -18.66 10.19
CA GLU A 585 -16.15 -17.90 9.44
C GLU A 585 -16.74 -16.76 10.27
N GLU A 586 -16.82 -15.59 9.67
CA GLU A 586 -17.38 -14.38 10.26
C GLU A 586 -17.92 -13.49 9.14
N HIS A 587 -19.21 -13.14 9.19
CA HIS A 587 -19.84 -12.32 8.16
C HIS A 587 -19.27 -10.89 8.12
N ALA A 588 -19.11 -10.38 6.88
CA ALA A 588 -18.67 -9.01 6.64
C ALA A 588 -19.70 -8.00 7.19
N VAL A 589 -19.17 -6.89 7.67
CA VAL A 589 -20.00 -5.71 7.99
C VAL A 589 -20.33 -5.03 6.66
N LYS A 590 -21.62 -5.08 6.30
CA LYS A 590 -22.11 -4.44 5.08
C LYS A 590 -22.50 -3.00 5.35
N ASP A 591 -22.29 -2.15 4.37
CA ASP A 591 -22.76 -0.76 4.42
C ASP A 591 -24.29 -0.75 4.51
N LYS A 592 -24.79 0.18 5.30
CA LYS A 592 -26.22 0.44 5.38
C LYS A 592 -26.58 1.41 4.25
N GLU A 593 -27.61 1.07 3.49
CA GLU A 593 -28.13 1.91 2.41
C GLU A 593 -29.58 2.31 2.67
N LEU A 594 -29.97 3.43 2.07
CA LEU A 594 -31.36 3.86 2.01
C LEU A 594 -32.16 2.87 1.14
N SER A 595 -33.39 2.59 1.55
CA SER A 595 -34.32 1.88 0.68
C SER A 595 -34.59 2.67 -0.61
N ALA A 596 -34.92 2.01 -1.71
CA ALA A 596 -35.19 2.67 -2.99
C ALA A 596 -36.25 3.81 -2.88
N ALA A 597 -37.21 3.68 -1.98
CA ALA A 597 -38.24 4.70 -1.72
C ALA A 597 -37.73 5.94 -0.96
N GLU A 598 -36.62 5.84 -0.24
CA GLU A 598 -36.03 6.93 0.55
C GLU A 598 -34.88 7.65 -0.21
N ARG A 599 -34.44 7.09 -1.33
CA ARG A 599 -33.35 7.65 -2.14
C ARG A 599 -33.80 8.92 -2.87
N ALA A 600 -32.92 9.92 -2.92
CA ALA A 600 -33.19 11.22 -3.56
C ALA A 600 -31.96 11.70 -4.34
N LEU A 601 -32.11 12.77 -5.14
CA LEU A 601 -31.00 13.31 -5.93
C LEU A 601 -29.95 14.03 -5.10
N ASP A 602 -30.34 14.65 -3.99
CA ASP A 602 -29.54 15.54 -3.14
C ASP A 602 -29.03 14.89 -1.85
N LYS A 603 -29.36 13.61 -1.65
CA LYS A 603 -29.05 12.87 -0.43
C LYS A 603 -28.16 11.66 -0.76
N GLU A 604 -27.11 11.45 0.02
CA GLU A 604 -26.26 10.28 -0.12
C GLU A 604 -27.03 8.98 0.20
N ASP A 605 -26.88 7.97 -0.66
CA ASP A 605 -27.65 6.72 -0.54
C ASP A 605 -27.13 5.79 0.56
N SER A 606 -25.86 5.89 0.92
CA SER A 606 -25.21 4.96 1.85
C SER A 606 -24.73 5.67 3.11
N PHE A 607 -24.56 4.91 4.19
CA PHE A 607 -24.05 5.40 5.46
C PHE A 607 -22.62 4.91 5.73
N THR A 608 -21.82 5.73 6.41
CA THR A 608 -20.49 5.34 6.89
C THR A 608 -20.63 4.36 8.07
N LEU A 609 -19.73 3.37 8.15
CA LEU A 609 -19.63 2.47 9.28
C LEU A 609 -19.36 3.24 10.57
N THR A 610 -19.87 2.75 11.68
CA THR A 610 -19.46 3.24 13.01
C THR A 610 -18.01 2.82 13.32
N GLY A 611 -17.37 3.47 14.29
CA GLY A 611 -16.01 3.09 14.70
C GLY A 611 -15.91 1.64 15.18
N GLU A 612 -16.94 1.13 15.87
CA GLU A 612 -17.00 -0.27 16.30
C GLU A 612 -17.16 -1.24 15.12
N GLU A 613 -18.01 -0.90 14.16
CA GLU A 613 -18.20 -1.68 12.92
C GLU A 613 -16.91 -1.71 12.08
N ALA A 614 -16.25 -0.56 11.91
CA ALA A 614 -14.98 -0.46 11.19
C ALA A 614 -13.85 -1.23 11.89
N ALA A 615 -13.76 -1.18 13.22
CA ALA A 615 -12.77 -1.96 13.98
C ALA A 615 -13.05 -3.46 13.91
N ARG A 616 -14.32 -3.89 13.95
CA ARG A 616 -14.72 -5.28 13.78
C ARG A 616 -14.35 -5.78 12.39
N GLU A 617 -14.64 -5.01 11.36
CA GLU A 617 -14.32 -5.35 9.98
C GLU A 617 -12.80 -5.40 9.74
N ALA A 618 -12.06 -4.46 10.30
CA ALA A 618 -10.59 -4.50 10.30
C ALA A 618 -10.04 -5.74 11.03
N GLY A 619 -10.76 -6.23 12.06
CA GLY A 619 -10.47 -7.48 12.77
C GLY A 619 -10.55 -8.72 11.88
N ARG A 620 -11.41 -8.72 10.87
CA ARG A 620 -11.55 -9.80 9.89
C ARG A 620 -10.35 -9.87 8.92
N CYS A 621 -9.60 -8.78 8.74
CA CYS A 621 -8.43 -8.77 7.87
C CYS A 621 -7.39 -9.78 8.36
N MET A 622 -6.99 -10.71 7.49
CA MET A 622 -6.01 -11.74 7.80
C MET A 622 -4.58 -11.19 7.89
N ASN A 623 -4.38 -9.89 7.67
CA ASN A 623 -3.07 -9.23 7.64
C ASN A 623 -2.07 -10.01 6.76
N CYS A 624 -2.46 -10.30 5.54
CA CYS A 624 -1.73 -11.14 4.60
C CYS A 624 -0.27 -10.68 4.45
N GLY A 625 0.67 -11.63 4.62
CA GLY A 625 2.10 -11.34 4.58
C GLY A 625 2.93 -12.51 5.08
N CYS A 626 4.24 -12.34 5.17
CA CYS A 626 5.11 -13.33 5.78
C CYS A 626 5.19 -13.11 7.29
N TYR A 627 4.83 -14.13 8.05
CA TYR A 627 4.86 -14.11 9.52
C TYR A 627 6.18 -14.59 10.12
N SER A 628 7.18 -14.94 9.30
CA SER A 628 8.48 -15.37 9.80
C SER A 628 9.14 -14.29 10.64
N VAL A 629 9.73 -14.70 11.75
CA VAL A 629 10.44 -13.79 12.67
C VAL A 629 11.93 -13.70 12.33
N ASN A 630 12.56 -12.59 12.71
CA ASN A 630 14.01 -12.47 12.69
C ASN A 630 14.62 -13.54 13.63
N ALA A 631 15.61 -14.26 13.14
CA ALA A 631 16.18 -15.42 13.83
C ALA A 631 17.46 -15.12 14.63
N SER A 632 17.93 -13.87 14.63
CA SER A 632 19.13 -13.46 15.36
C SER A 632 18.83 -13.22 16.83
N ASP A 633 19.52 -13.93 17.72
CA ASP A 633 19.49 -13.67 19.16
C ASP A 633 20.17 -12.33 19.51
N ILE A 634 21.04 -11.83 18.64
CA ILE A 634 21.78 -10.58 18.84
C ILE A 634 20.93 -9.36 18.48
N SER A 635 20.04 -9.47 17.50
CA SER A 635 19.26 -8.32 16.98
C SER A 635 18.42 -7.59 18.06
N PRO A 636 17.72 -8.27 19.00
CA PRO A 636 17.03 -7.56 20.10
C PRO A 636 17.98 -6.76 20.99
N VAL A 637 19.18 -7.31 21.22
CA VAL A 637 20.21 -6.66 22.07
C VAL A 637 20.75 -5.41 21.38
N LEU A 638 20.98 -5.44 20.09
CA LEU A 638 21.45 -4.25 19.36
C LEU A 638 20.42 -3.11 19.38
N ILE A 639 19.15 -3.44 19.32
CA ILE A 639 18.07 -2.43 19.47
C ILE A 639 18.07 -1.90 20.91
N LEU A 640 18.15 -2.77 21.91
CA LEU A 640 18.21 -2.39 23.33
C LEU A 640 19.35 -1.39 23.62
N LEU A 641 20.53 -1.62 23.03
CA LEU A 641 21.74 -0.79 23.17
C LEU A 641 21.73 0.46 22.27
N ASP A 642 20.65 0.74 21.53
CA ASP A 642 20.56 1.79 20.49
C ASP A 642 21.79 1.77 19.55
N ALA A 643 22.20 0.57 19.15
CA ALA A 643 23.40 0.37 18.36
C ALA A 643 23.27 0.98 16.96
N ARG A 644 24.44 1.33 16.39
CA ARG A 644 24.59 1.76 15.01
C ARG A 644 25.22 0.64 14.20
N ILE A 645 24.57 0.25 13.13
CA ILE A 645 25.11 -0.69 12.14
C ILE A 645 25.86 0.14 11.09
N VAL A 646 27.16 -0.10 10.98
CA VAL A 646 28.03 0.57 9.99
C VAL A 646 28.12 -0.33 8.78
N THR A 647 27.84 0.24 7.62
CA THR A 647 27.95 -0.45 6.33
C THR A 647 28.98 0.21 5.43
N THR A 648 29.25 -0.38 4.28
CA THR A 648 30.09 0.21 3.24
C THR A 648 29.52 1.50 2.62
N LYS A 649 28.23 1.80 2.85
CA LYS A 649 27.55 2.98 2.27
C LYS A 649 27.05 3.98 3.31
N LYS A 650 26.64 3.51 4.50
CA LYS A 650 25.92 4.33 5.49
C LYS A 650 26.06 3.79 6.90
N THR A 651 25.63 4.59 7.87
CA THR A 651 25.45 4.15 9.26
C THR A 651 23.98 4.26 9.62
N VAL A 652 23.38 3.17 10.10
CA VAL A 652 21.93 3.05 10.37
C VAL A 652 21.72 2.63 11.82
N ARG A 653 20.66 3.11 12.47
CA ARG A 653 20.25 2.58 13.79
C ARG A 653 19.84 1.12 13.66
N ALA A 654 20.14 0.30 14.67
CA ALA A 654 19.72 -1.10 14.69
C ALA A 654 18.20 -1.26 14.57
N ALA A 655 17.42 -0.36 15.18
CA ALA A 655 15.97 -0.36 15.08
C ALA A 655 15.45 -0.13 13.64
N ASP A 656 16.21 0.60 12.82
CA ASP A 656 15.86 0.90 11.43
C ASP A 656 16.51 -0.08 10.44
N PHE A 657 17.52 -0.84 10.87
CA PHE A 657 18.25 -1.81 10.05
C PHE A 657 17.42 -3.07 9.77
N PHE A 658 16.75 -3.62 10.80
CA PHE A 658 15.91 -4.81 10.65
C PHE A 658 14.58 -4.42 10.00
N THR A 659 14.26 -5.04 8.87
CA THR A 659 13.10 -4.68 8.05
C THR A 659 12.16 -5.86 7.84
N THR A 660 10.95 -5.53 7.41
CA THR A 660 9.90 -6.47 7.04
C THR A 660 9.87 -6.79 5.55
N ARG A 661 10.94 -6.56 4.79
CA ARG A 661 11.00 -6.89 3.36
C ARG A 661 10.87 -8.40 3.14
N LEU A 662 10.09 -8.78 2.13
CA LEU A 662 9.80 -10.20 1.87
C LEU A 662 11.06 -11.02 1.52
N LYS A 663 12.00 -10.44 0.77
CA LYS A 663 13.22 -11.14 0.30
C LYS A 663 14.48 -10.84 1.14
N ALA A 664 14.38 -9.95 2.13
CA ALA A 664 15.51 -9.59 2.98
C ALA A 664 15.05 -9.30 4.41
N ALA A 665 15.84 -9.68 5.39
CA ALA A 665 15.58 -9.38 6.81
C ALA A 665 16.25 -8.07 7.27
N ASP A 666 16.93 -7.37 6.37
CA ASP A 666 17.69 -6.16 6.62
C ASP A 666 17.50 -5.12 5.50
N MET A 667 18.08 -3.93 5.68
CA MET A 667 18.00 -2.81 4.75
C MET A 667 19.19 -2.70 3.80
N LEU A 668 20.02 -3.75 3.66
CA LEU A 668 21.17 -3.72 2.77
C LEU A 668 20.77 -3.71 1.30
N ASP A 669 21.47 -2.92 0.51
CA ASP A 669 21.48 -3.05 -0.94
C ASP A 669 22.28 -4.29 -1.36
N THR A 670 22.14 -4.72 -2.62
CA THR A 670 22.81 -5.94 -3.12
C THR A 670 24.34 -5.81 -3.19
N ASP A 671 24.85 -4.59 -3.19
CA ASP A 671 26.28 -4.22 -3.22
C ASP A 671 26.70 -3.50 -1.91
N GLU A 672 26.01 -3.74 -0.81
CA GLU A 672 26.26 -3.13 0.49
C GLU A 672 26.58 -4.20 1.54
N LEU A 673 27.62 -3.98 2.34
CA LEU A 673 28.10 -4.91 3.36
C LEU A 673 28.14 -4.25 4.73
N VAL A 674 27.79 -4.98 5.78
CA VAL A 674 28.04 -4.57 7.16
C VAL A 674 29.55 -4.68 7.43
N THR A 675 30.13 -3.62 7.97
CA THR A 675 31.57 -3.54 8.34
C THR A 675 31.79 -3.54 9.84
N ALA A 676 30.87 -2.94 10.62
CA ALA A 676 30.97 -2.90 12.07
C ALA A 676 29.62 -2.65 12.74
N VAL A 677 29.59 -2.86 14.05
CA VAL A 677 28.50 -2.47 14.96
C VAL A 677 29.07 -1.58 16.04
N ARG A 678 28.43 -0.44 16.32
CA ARG A 678 28.84 0.54 17.35
C ARG A 678 27.70 0.77 18.34
N PHE A 679 28.00 0.83 19.63
CA PHE A 679 27.03 1.22 20.66
C PHE A 679 27.75 1.88 21.84
N ARG A 680 27.02 2.70 22.61
CA ARG A 680 27.50 3.26 23.85
C ARG A 680 27.35 2.26 24.99
N VAL A 681 28.32 2.26 25.88
CA VAL A 681 28.25 1.47 27.10
C VAL A 681 27.00 1.88 27.90
N PRO A 682 26.14 0.93 28.31
CA PRO A 682 24.91 1.23 29.06
C PRO A 682 25.24 1.51 30.54
N GLU A 683 25.94 2.63 30.81
CA GLU A 683 26.39 2.97 32.16
C GLU A 683 25.21 3.12 33.14
N GLY A 684 25.34 2.52 34.32
CA GLY A 684 24.34 2.56 35.37
C GLY A 684 23.13 1.64 35.14
N TYR A 685 23.10 0.90 34.00
CA TYR A 685 22.05 -0.10 33.77
C TYR A 685 22.50 -1.50 34.14
N THR A 686 21.60 -2.24 34.78
CA THR A 686 21.66 -3.70 34.80
C THR A 686 21.04 -4.22 33.51
N THR A 687 21.78 -5.10 32.80
CA THR A 687 21.34 -5.62 31.50
C THR A 687 21.34 -7.14 31.51
N ALA A 688 20.33 -7.77 30.86
CA ALA A 688 20.28 -9.22 30.70
C ALA A 688 19.54 -9.65 29.45
N TYR A 689 19.74 -10.91 29.07
CA TYR A 689 19.10 -11.58 27.95
C TYR A 689 18.54 -12.93 28.36
N ASP A 690 17.22 -13.10 28.21
CA ASP A 690 16.51 -14.35 28.44
C ASP A 690 15.99 -14.94 27.13
N LYS A 691 16.04 -16.29 27.03
CA LYS A 691 15.64 -16.99 25.82
C LYS A 691 14.84 -18.25 26.18
N PHE A 692 13.60 -18.28 25.71
CA PHE A 692 12.80 -19.51 25.75
C PHE A 692 13.06 -20.33 24.48
N ARG A 693 13.34 -21.63 24.63
CA ARG A 693 13.68 -22.58 23.56
C ARG A 693 13.32 -23.97 23.97
N VAL A 694 13.15 -24.89 23.01
CA VAL A 694 12.79 -26.30 23.29
C VAL A 694 13.97 -27.08 23.91
N ARG A 695 15.19 -26.85 23.40
CA ARG A 695 16.42 -27.49 23.86
C ARG A 695 17.44 -26.47 24.30
N GLU A 696 18.26 -26.77 25.28
CA GLU A 696 19.27 -25.82 25.78
C GLU A 696 20.36 -25.48 24.77
N ALA A 697 20.59 -26.31 23.79
CA ALA A 697 21.54 -26.10 22.71
C ALA A 697 20.89 -26.30 21.34
N VAL A 698 21.44 -25.64 20.31
CA VAL A 698 21.08 -25.75 18.88
C VAL A 698 19.77 -25.12 18.49
N ASP A 699 18.92 -24.67 19.41
CA ASP A 699 17.61 -24.11 19.10
C ASP A 699 17.63 -22.58 18.92
N PHE A 700 16.79 -22.11 18.00
CA PHE A 700 16.41 -20.71 17.88
C PHE A 700 15.44 -20.34 19.00
N ALA A 701 15.36 -19.03 19.29
CA ALA A 701 14.39 -18.54 20.24
C ALA A 701 12.95 -18.78 19.73
N ILE A 702 12.10 -19.33 20.57
CA ILE A 702 10.64 -19.25 20.41
C ILE A 702 10.19 -17.85 20.82
N VAL A 703 10.64 -17.42 22.01
CA VAL A 703 10.55 -16.06 22.52
C VAL A 703 11.89 -15.70 23.16
N SER A 704 12.35 -14.48 22.97
CA SER A 704 13.50 -13.94 23.71
C SER A 704 13.19 -12.54 24.23
N LEU A 705 13.89 -12.15 25.28
CA LEU A 705 13.76 -10.87 25.95
C LEU A 705 15.15 -10.30 26.20
N ALA A 706 15.46 -9.17 25.59
CA ALA A 706 16.59 -8.33 25.94
C ALA A 706 16.05 -7.16 26.78
N TYR A 707 16.67 -6.91 27.93
CA TYR A 707 16.22 -5.85 28.81
C TYR A 707 17.36 -5.15 29.51
N ALA A 708 17.14 -3.87 29.85
CA ALA A 708 18.00 -3.05 30.66
C ALA A 708 17.15 -2.26 31.65
N TYR A 709 17.61 -2.09 32.89
CA TYR A 709 16.93 -1.31 33.89
C TYR A 709 17.89 -0.59 34.81
N ARG A 710 17.42 0.51 35.38
CA ARG A 710 18.10 1.27 36.42
C ARG A 710 17.16 1.45 37.60
N MET A 711 17.70 1.18 38.82
CA MET A 711 16.95 1.34 40.06
C MET A 711 17.42 2.57 40.81
N LYS A 712 16.49 3.27 41.44
CA LYS A 712 16.76 4.36 42.37
C LYS A 712 15.78 4.33 43.51
N ASP A 713 16.28 4.37 44.73
CA ASP A 713 15.48 4.35 45.99
C ASP A 713 14.43 3.22 46.06
N GLY A 714 14.79 2.03 45.53
CA GLY A 714 13.90 0.86 45.49
C GLY A 714 12.81 0.91 44.41
N LEU A 715 12.82 1.91 43.57
CA LEU A 715 11.91 2.07 42.42
C LEU A 715 12.66 1.87 41.11
N ILE A 716 11.93 1.45 40.07
CA ILE A 716 12.42 1.38 38.71
C ILE A 716 12.51 2.82 38.19
N GLU A 717 13.72 3.35 38.03
CA GLU A 717 13.93 4.70 37.46
C GLU A 717 13.74 4.71 35.95
N ASP A 718 14.30 3.73 35.26
CA ASP A 718 14.19 3.55 33.79
C ASP A 718 14.26 2.07 33.44
N ALA A 719 13.54 1.68 32.39
CA ALA A 719 13.57 0.33 31.83
C ALA A 719 13.49 0.36 30.31
N ARG A 720 14.21 -0.57 29.67
CA ARG A 720 14.14 -0.82 28.21
C ARG A 720 13.87 -2.27 27.97
N ILE A 721 12.98 -2.59 27.04
CA ILE A 721 12.46 -3.94 26.82
C ILE A 721 12.33 -4.21 25.33
N VAL A 722 13.04 -5.20 24.83
CA VAL A 722 12.99 -5.62 23.43
C VAL A 722 12.70 -7.12 23.36
N LEU A 723 11.57 -7.47 22.75
CA LEU A 723 11.16 -8.85 22.50
C LEU A 723 11.73 -9.36 21.17
N GLY A 724 12.26 -10.58 21.14
CA GLY A 724 12.65 -11.30 19.94
C GLY A 724 11.80 -12.55 19.70
N GLY A 725 11.70 -13.02 18.47
CA GLY A 725 10.96 -14.22 18.09
C GLY A 725 9.43 -14.05 18.10
N VAL A 726 8.89 -12.88 18.35
CA VAL A 726 7.43 -12.62 18.49
C VAL A 726 6.84 -11.76 17.37
N ALA A 727 7.68 -11.05 16.64
CA ALA A 727 7.29 -10.20 15.50
C ALA A 727 8.30 -10.41 14.35
N PRO A 728 8.00 -10.03 13.12
CA PRO A 728 8.92 -10.14 11.98
C PRO A 728 10.28 -9.47 12.22
N VAL A 729 10.30 -8.41 13.01
CA VAL A 729 11.51 -7.74 13.53
C VAL A 729 11.48 -7.70 15.05
N PRO A 730 12.63 -7.54 15.73
CA PRO A 730 12.64 -7.37 17.19
C PRO A 730 11.78 -6.17 17.60
N MET A 731 11.03 -6.31 18.70
CA MET A 731 9.96 -5.39 19.06
C MET A 731 10.20 -4.69 20.40
N GLU A 732 10.36 -3.38 20.40
CA GLU A 732 10.39 -2.56 21.62
C GLU A 732 9.00 -2.50 22.28
N ARG A 733 8.94 -2.55 23.61
CA ARG A 733 7.69 -2.47 24.39
C ARG A 733 7.58 -1.15 25.15
N LYS A 734 7.61 -0.02 24.42
CA LYS A 734 7.59 1.34 25.00
C LYS A 734 6.46 1.60 26.01
N LYS A 735 5.26 1.05 25.79
CA LYS A 735 4.15 1.14 26.75
C LYS A 735 4.48 0.47 28.09
N VAL A 736 5.14 -0.69 28.04
CA VAL A 736 5.57 -1.42 29.25
C VAL A 736 6.67 -0.66 29.96
N GLU A 737 7.66 -0.15 29.22
CA GLU A 737 8.76 0.67 29.76
C GLU A 737 8.21 1.89 30.52
N ALA A 738 7.31 2.65 29.91
CA ALA A 738 6.67 3.81 30.54
C ALA A 738 5.80 3.42 31.74
N PHE A 739 5.15 2.25 31.69
CA PHE A 739 4.33 1.75 32.80
C PHE A 739 5.18 1.37 34.02
N LEU A 740 6.41 0.87 33.83
CA LEU A 740 7.29 0.46 34.93
C LEU A 740 7.94 1.65 35.64
N ALA A 741 8.14 2.77 34.99
CA ALA A 741 8.86 3.93 35.53
C ALA A 741 8.22 4.46 36.82
N GLY A 742 9.04 4.69 37.85
CA GLY A 742 8.64 5.20 39.18
C GLY A 742 7.90 4.17 40.07
N ARG A 743 7.85 2.88 39.68
CA ARG A 743 7.14 1.83 40.42
C ARG A 743 8.09 0.87 41.12
N LYS A 744 7.60 0.29 42.22
CA LYS A 744 8.34 -0.76 42.93
C LYS A 744 8.11 -2.10 42.27
N PRO A 745 9.19 -2.89 41.99
CA PRO A 745 9.04 -4.21 41.41
C PRO A 745 8.47 -5.20 42.45
N ASP A 746 7.22 -5.59 42.23
CA ASP A 746 6.50 -6.56 43.01
C ASP A 746 5.63 -7.45 42.12
N GLU A 747 4.94 -8.44 42.70
CA GLU A 747 4.14 -9.41 41.96
C GLU A 747 2.95 -8.76 41.24
N ALA A 748 2.32 -7.75 41.83
CA ALA A 748 1.19 -7.05 41.22
C ALA A 748 1.63 -6.24 39.99
N LEU A 749 2.77 -5.56 40.11
CA LEU A 749 3.38 -4.87 38.98
C LEU A 749 3.77 -5.85 37.84
N ALA A 750 4.33 -7.03 38.24
CA ALA A 750 4.74 -8.06 37.28
C ALA A 750 3.54 -8.60 36.48
N GLU A 751 2.41 -8.87 37.16
CA GLU A 751 1.16 -9.30 36.50
C GLU A 751 0.64 -8.24 35.53
N ALA A 752 0.50 -6.99 35.95
CA ALA A 752 -0.04 -5.91 35.13
C ALA A 752 0.85 -5.60 33.92
N ALA A 753 2.17 -5.59 34.11
CA ALA A 753 3.13 -5.37 33.03
C ALA A 753 3.14 -6.52 32.00
N ALA A 754 2.95 -7.77 32.46
CA ALA A 754 2.86 -8.94 31.59
C ALA A 754 1.62 -8.88 30.67
N GLU A 755 0.46 -8.45 31.20
CA GLU A 755 -0.74 -8.23 30.37
C GLU A 755 -0.52 -7.10 29.35
N LEU A 756 0.07 -5.99 29.76
CA LEU A 756 0.39 -4.88 28.85
C LEU A 756 1.41 -5.30 27.76
N ALA A 757 2.32 -6.20 28.07
CA ALA A 757 3.32 -6.70 27.12
C ALA A 757 2.72 -7.49 25.96
N VAL A 758 1.57 -8.12 26.15
CA VAL A 758 0.88 -8.92 25.14
C VAL A 758 -0.29 -8.19 24.48
N GLU A 759 -0.53 -6.94 24.84
CA GLU A 759 -1.56 -6.13 24.21
C GLU A 759 -1.32 -6.04 22.69
N GLY A 760 -2.37 -6.27 21.88
CA GLY A 760 -2.33 -6.22 20.42
C GLY A 760 -1.76 -7.48 19.78
N THR A 761 -1.69 -8.60 20.48
CA THR A 761 -1.31 -9.90 19.87
C THR A 761 -2.42 -10.38 18.93
N ALA A 762 -2.00 -10.96 17.81
CA ALA A 762 -2.82 -11.66 16.82
C ALA A 762 -2.12 -12.98 16.48
N ALA A 763 -2.28 -13.97 17.36
CA ALA A 763 -1.60 -15.27 17.22
C ALA A 763 -2.19 -16.06 16.04
N MET A 764 -1.35 -16.87 15.40
CA MET A 764 -1.75 -17.83 14.38
C MET A 764 -2.33 -19.10 15.03
N ALA A 765 -2.84 -20.02 14.21
CA ALA A 765 -3.53 -21.23 14.67
C ALA A 765 -2.76 -22.04 15.74
N ASN A 766 -1.43 -22.15 15.63
CA ASN A 766 -0.63 -23.05 16.45
C ASN A 766 0.49 -22.34 17.24
N ASN A 767 0.46 -21.00 17.45
CA ASN A 767 1.48 -20.27 18.20
C ASN A 767 0.96 -19.36 19.33
N SER A 768 -0.31 -19.49 19.70
CA SER A 768 -0.91 -18.72 20.81
C SER A 768 -0.22 -18.93 22.16
N TYR A 769 0.40 -20.10 22.36
CA TYR A 769 1.19 -20.39 23.56
C TYR A 769 2.34 -19.39 23.80
N LYS A 770 2.89 -18.79 22.75
CA LYS A 770 3.94 -17.75 22.85
C LYS A 770 3.48 -16.53 23.65
N ILE A 771 2.17 -16.25 23.72
CA ILE A 771 1.60 -15.18 24.53
C ILE A 771 1.91 -15.44 26.00
N GLN A 772 1.74 -16.69 26.46
CA GLN A 772 2.06 -17.06 27.86
C GLN A 772 3.57 -17.04 28.12
N GLU A 773 4.38 -17.37 27.12
CA GLU A 773 5.84 -17.31 27.27
C GLU A 773 6.33 -15.85 27.38
N VAL A 774 5.74 -14.90 26.62
CA VAL A 774 6.03 -13.46 26.78
C VAL A 774 5.65 -13.01 28.20
N ARG A 775 4.44 -13.36 28.67
CA ARG A 775 4.01 -13.02 30.04
C ARG A 775 4.99 -13.53 31.07
N ALA A 776 5.40 -14.80 30.98
CA ALA A 776 6.33 -15.45 31.91
C ALA A 776 7.69 -14.74 31.94
N LEU A 777 8.25 -14.37 30.77
CA LEU A 777 9.54 -13.68 30.71
C LEU A 777 9.46 -12.25 31.31
N ILE A 778 8.38 -11.52 31.07
CA ILE A 778 8.17 -10.18 31.66
C ILE A 778 8.00 -10.27 33.17
N LYS A 779 7.20 -11.21 33.67
CA LYS A 779 7.05 -11.45 35.11
C LYS A 779 8.39 -11.79 35.77
N LYS A 780 9.12 -12.77 35.19
CA LYS A 780 10.45 -13.13 35.68
C LYS A 780 11.37 -11.91 35.77
N MET A 781 11.45 -11.11 34.69
CA MET A 781 12.27 -9.88 34.65
C MET A 781 11.97 -8.94 35.81
N ILE A 782 10.69 -8.67 36.09
CA ILE A 782 10.29 -7.71 37.14
C ILE A 782 10.55 -8.29 38.55
N LEU A 783 10.29 -9.58 38.74
CA LEU A 783 10.57 -10.24 40.02
C LEU A 783 12.08 -10.35 40.31
N ASP A 784 12.90 -10.58 39.27
CA ASP A 784 14.37 -10.56 39.39
C ASP A 784 14.89 -9.17 39.79
N MET A 785 14.29 -8.07 39.27
CA MET A 785 14.60 -6.71 39.72
C MET A 785 14.32 -6.50 41.22
N GLY A 786 13.25 -7.09 41.75
CA GLY A 786 12.92 -7.06 43.18
C GLY A 786 13.87 -7.89 44.02
N ALA A 787 14.29 -9.06 43.54
CA ALA A 787 15.16 -9.98 44.29
C ALA A 787 16.61 -9.48 44.43
N VAL A 788 17.11 -8.66 43.52
CA VAL A 788 18.48 -8.08 43.62
C VAL A 788 18.59 -7.07 44.77
N GLN A 789 17.49 -6.62 45.33
CA GLN A 789 17.44 -5.65 46.43
C GLN A 789 17.20 -6.28 47.85
N ALA A 790 16.84 -7.56 47.88
CA ALA A 790 16.69 -8.32 49.11
C ALA A 790 17.96 -9.05 49.52
#